data_c4976ac07bc2cbc095be0674eb15211d
#
_entry.id   c4976ac07bc2cbc095be0674eb15211d
#
_cell.length_a   1.000
_cell.length_b   1.000
_cell.length_c   1.000
_cell.angle_alpha   90.00
_cell.angle_beta   90.00
_cell.angle_gamma   90.00
#
_symmetry.space_group_name_H-M   'P 1'
#
loop_
_entity.id
_entity.type
_entity.pdbx_description
1 polymer ?
#
loop_
_entity_poly.entity_id
_entity_poly.type
_entity_poly.pdbx_seq_one_letter_code
_entity_poly.pdbx_strand_id
1 'polypeptide(L)'
;MKHLNQYKNESFNFKSLTSYKTESFNFKSLPLYITEYIIKKKLDKPIDSEHNYKYSPKTKDDLIKVINMLLDKGETNFNCIDTSNITDMSLIFGQMPKLYGVDFNVSDWDVSNVTNMEGLFANCVKFNCDLSKWDVSNVENMYAMFDACRWTFEGKGLDKWDVSNVKDMHYMFSRCTNINFNNILNWDVSNVENMEGMFLCDKTFNANLSKWDVSNVKDMNQMFYECESFEGKGLENWDVSSVKNASSMFSLCYKFKGKGLNNWDVSNVENMGGMFCGCKKFIYKEVENWNVSNVQTMSGLFVDCDNLDCDLSKWDVSNVKDMSNMFKGCKKFTGKGLENWNTRKVIITAYMFDRCSIFDGKSIENWDVSKIKNMESMFNCCDNLNCDLSKWIVSNVKNMTSMFYGCKNFEGKGLENWDVSKVKDKDLIFRGCDSLHNKPSWYSKTANKKINNVVKPDNNCKYFPNTKKELINYINSCISSNNYNLNIIDVSKITDMSDLFENIEIKSQLDVSKWNVSNVDDMSNMFNDCDNITVIKGIENWNVSNVTNMDSMFAGCIKFDCDLSGWDVSNVKTMSNMFVKCRSFTGKGLENWDVSNVTNMEFMFAECDNFEGKSIENWDVSNVENISYMFDYCTSLNCNLNNWNVSKVKKKSGVFQGTKGIKNKVSWYKTLK
;
A
#
# COMPACT_ATOMS: atom_id res chain seq x y z
N MET A 1 37.34 -3.69 -37.35
CA MET A 1 38.79 -4.05 -37.38
C MET A 1 39.74 -2.97 -37.86
N LYS A 2 39.32 -1.92 -38.59
CA LYS A 2 40.23 -0.83 -39.02
C LYS A 2 40.54 0.21 -37.93
N HIS A 3 39.74 0.35 -36.88
CA HIS A 3 40.00 1.27 -35.76
C HIS A 3 40.82 0.67 -34.61
N LEU A 4 41.01 -0.64 -34.56
CA LEU A 4 41.81 -1.32 -33.54
C LEU A 4 43.33 -1.17 -33.73
N ASN A 5 43.80 -0.76 -34.90
CA ASN A 5 45.22 -0.61 -35.18
C ASN A 5 45.78 0.78 -34.84
N GLN A 6 44.95 1.77 -34.55
CA GLN A 6 45.42 3.14 -34.27
C GLN A 6 45.89 3.32 -32.80
N TYR A 7 45.49 2.44 -31.90
CA TYR A 7 45.86 2.50 -30.47
C TYR A 7 46.95 1.49 -30.04
N LYS A 8 47.55 0.74 -30.98
CA LYS A 8 48.63 -0.19 -30.66
C LYS A 8 50.00 0.46 -30.40
N ASN A 9 50.14 1.76 -30.64
CA ASN A 9 51.42 2.47 -30.53
C ASN A 9 51.54 3.49 -29.40
N GLU A 10 50.53 3.65 -28.55
CA GLU A 10 50.69 4.41 -27.31
C GLU A 10 50.91 3.42 -26.17
N SER A 11 52.14 3.39 -25.65
CA SER A 11 52.55 2.62 -24.48
C SER A 11 51.88 3.22 -23.22
N PHE A 12 50.63 2.86 -22.97
CA PHE A 12 49.99 3.12 -21.67
C PHE A 12 50.69 2.26 -20.62
N ASN A 13 51.44 2.90 -19.74
CA ASN A 13 52.19 2.23 -18.67
C ASN A 13 51.23 1.84 -17.51
N PHE A 14 50.63 0.66 -17.60
CA PHE A 14 49.67 0.10 -16.63
C PHE A 14 50.25 -0.11 -15.21
N LYS A 15 51.56 0.07 -15.00
CA LYS A 15 52.15 -0.03 -13.65
C LYS A 15 51.77 1.12 -12.73
N SER A 16 51.29 2.26 -13.26
CA SER A 16 50.85 3.40 -12.43
C SER A 16 49.45 3.27 -11.87
N LEU A 17 48.59 2.38 -12.39
CA LEU A 17 47.22 2.19 -11.96
C LEU A 17 47.07 1.25 -10.73
N THR A 18 48.12 0.47 -10.40
CA THR A 18 48.11 -0.46 -9.28
C THR A 18 48.55 0.17 -7.93
N SER A 19 49.00 1.45 -7.94
CA SER A 19 49.50 2.14 -6.74
C SER A 19 48.52 3.11 -6.08
N TYR A 20 47.31 3.35 -6.66
CA TYR A 20 46.28 4.18 -6.00
C TYR A 20 45.47 3.33 -5.05
N LYS A 21 45.84 3.36 -3.78
CA LYS A 21 45.01 2.97 -2.66
C LYS A 21 43.88 4.01 -2.49
N THR A 22 42.61 3.51 -2.53
CA THR A 22 41.44 4.11 -1.90
C THR A 22 41.17 5.60 -2.16
N GLU A 23 40.71 5.94 -3.35
CA GLU A 23 39.72 7.00 -3.55
C GLU A 23 38.71 6.50 -4.59
N SER A 24 37.41 6.82 -4.31
CA SER A 24 36.24 6.33 -5.04
C SER A 24 36.32 6.65 -6.53
N PHE A 25 36.85 5.74 -7.34
CA PHE A 25 36.77 5.80 -8.79
C PHE A 25 35.37 5.48 -9.25
N ASN A 26 34.70 6.46 -9.85
CA ASN A 26 33.36 6.29 -10.42
C ASN A 26 33.45 5.48 -11.73
N PHE A 27 33.31 4.17 -11.64
CA PHE A 27 33.36 3.23 -12.79
C PHE A 27 32.27 3.50 -13.86
N LYS A 28 31.27 4.33 -13.58
CA LYS A 28 30.20 4.69 -14.53
C LYS A 28 30.66 5.52 -15.72
N SER A 29 31.88 6.05 -15.70
CA SER A 29 32.43 6.89 -16.77
C SER A 29 33.45 6.21 -17.70
N LEU A 30 33.78 4.94 -17.46
CA LEU A 30 34.74 4.21 -18.31
C LEU A 30 34.01 3.61 -19.52
N PRO A 31 34.64 3.64 -20.74
CA PRO A 31 34.11 2.94 -21.90
C PRO A 31 33.91 1.45 -21.64
N LEU A 32 32.84 0.88 -22.18
CA LEU A 32 32.38 -0.51 -21.94
C LEU A 32 33.54 -1.53 -22.12
N TYR A 33 34.42 -1.37 -23.13
CA TYR A 33 35.52 -2.26 -23.40
C TYR A 33 36.64 -2.22 -22.33
N ILE A 34 36.83 -1.08 -21.64
CA ILE A 34 37.79 -0.97 -20.53
C ILE A 34 37.21 -1.65 -19.29
N THR A 35 35.95 -1.48 -19.06
CA THR A 35 35.22 -2.15 -17.97
C THR A 35 35.23 -3.67 -18.19
N GLU A 36 34.97 -4.13 -19.42
CA GLU A 36 35.09 -5.55 -19.81
C GLU A 36 36.51 -6.11 -19.61
N TYR A 37 37.56 -5.36 -20.01
CA TYR A 37 38.92 -5.79 -19.84
C TYR A 37 39.32 -5.93 -18.37
N ILE A 38 38.92 -4.98 -17.53
CA ILE A 38 39.22 -5.02 -16.09
C ILE A 38 38.44 -6.17 -15.40
N ILE A 39 37.18 -6.36 -15.73
CA ILE A 39 36.37 -7.46 -15.23
C ILE A 39 36.96 -8.79 -15.68
N LYS A 40 37.25 -8.93 -16.96
CA LYS A 40 37.83 -10.13 -17.54
C LYS A 40 39.16 -10.51 -16.90
N LYS A 41 40.06 -9.54 -16.69
CA LYS A 41 41.37 -9.80 -16.08
C LYS A 41 41.36 -10.08 -14.59
N LYS A 42 40.34 -9.60 -13.85
CA LYS A 42 40.16 -9.85 -12.41
C LYS A 42 39.40 -11.12 -12.11
N LEU A 43 38.50 -11.53 -12.99
CA LEU A 43 37.48 -12.55 -12.72
C LEU A 43 37.58 -13.79 -13.61
N ASP A 44 38.42 -13.77 -14.69
CA ASP A 44 38.69 -14.96 -15.49
C ASP A 44 39.50 -15.97 -14.64
N LYS A 45 38.86 -17.05 -14.27
CA LYS A 45 39.57 -18.28 -13.86
C LYS A 45 39.98 -19.05 -15.12
N PRO A 46 41.07 -19.88 -15.07
CA PRO A 46 41.23 -20.97 -16.02
C PRO A 46 39.95 -21.82 -15.97
N ILE A 47 39.36 -22.13 -17.11
CA ILE A 47 38.13 -22.90 -17.25
C ILE A 47 38.29 -24.18 -16.43
N ASP A 48 37.54 -24.32 -15.36
CA ASP A 48 37.42 -25.58 -14.63
C ASP A 48 36.69 -26.55 -15.54
N SER A 49 37.36 -27.66 -15.85
CA SER A 49 36.90 -28.66 -16.82
C SER A 49 35.58 -29.35 -16.41
N GLU A 50 35.12 -29.18 -15.18
CA GLU A 50 33.88 -29.79 -14.67
C GLU A 50 32.64 -28.87 -14.75
N HIS A 51 32.78 -27.52 -14.64
CA HIS A 51 31.59 -26.63 -14.49
C HIS A 51 31.45 -25.52 -15.53
N ASN A 52 32.40 -25.34 -16.44
CA ASN A 52 32.36 -24.37 -17.57
C ASN A 52 32.08 -22.90 -17.19
N TYR A 53 32.40 -22.50 -15.93
CA TYR A 53 32.19 -21.13 -15.46
C TYR A 53 33.10 -20.13 -16.19
N LYS A 54 32.51 -19.01 -16.65
CA LYS A 54 33.21 -17.94 -17.38
C LYS A 54 33.67 -16.80 -16.47
N TYR A 55 32.95 -16.60 -15.36
CA TYR A 55 33.18 -15.54 -14.39
C TYR A 55 33.13 -16.11 -12.98
N SER A 56 33.98 -15.62 -12.06
CA SER A 56 34.04 -16.05 -10.67
C SER A 56 34.19 -14.82 -9.74
N PRO A 57 33.09 -14.05 -9.52
CA PRO A 57 33.10 -12.90 -8.62
C PRO A 57 33.35 -13.36 -7.18
N LYS A 58 34.07 -12.51 -6.43
CA LYS A 58 34.37 -12.78 -5.01
C LYS A 58 33.55 -11.92 -4.04
N THR A 59 32.87 -10.94 -4.58
CA THR A 59 32.04 -10.02 -3.80
C THR A 59 30.71 -9.80 -4.52
N LYS A 60 29.70 -9.40 -3.78
CA LYS A 60 28.39 -8.99 -4.29
C LYS A 60 28.51 -7.89 -5.36
N ASP A 61 29.35 -6.87 -5.12
CA ASP A 61 29.57 -5.79 -6.06
C ASP A 61 30.17 -6.28 -7.39
N ASP A 62 31.08 -7.24 -7.35
CA ASP A 62 31.65 -7.81 -8.55
C ASP A 62 30.63 -8.69 -9.29
N LEU A 63 29.79 -9.44 -8.57
CA LEU A 63 28.66 -10.19 -9.13
C LEU A 63 27.69 -9.26 -9.87
N ILE A 64 27.28 -8.15 -9.24
CA ILE A 64 26.41 -7.14 -9.85
C ILE A 64 27.04 -6.55 -11.13
N LYS A 65 28.34 -6.28 -11.15
CA LYS A 65 29.05 -5.79 -12.35
C LYS A 65 29.01 -6.82 -13.48
N VAL A 66 29.24 -8.11 -13.18
CA VAL A 66 29.18 -9.18 -14.18
C VAL A 66 27.79 -9.32 -14.75
N ILE A 67 26.75 -9.33 -13.90
CA ILE A 67 25.35 -9.40 -14.36
C ILE A 67 25.01 -8.21 -15.26
N ASN A 68 25.34 -6.98 -14.86
CA ASN A 68 25.10 -5.80 -15.70
C ASN A 68 25.81 -5.87 -17.05
N MET A 69 27.05 -6.36 -17.08
CA MET A 69 27.81 -6.56 -18.32
C MET A 69 27.14 -7.58 -19.25
N LEU A 70 26.60 -8.67 -18.70
CA LEU A 70 25.86 -9.68 -19.46
C LEU A 70 24.54 -9.11 -20.01
N LEU A 71 23.79 -8.38 -19.17
CA LEU A 71 22.56 -7.69 -19.58
C LEU A 71 22.81 -6.65 -20.70
N ASP A 72 23.93 -5.93 -20.67
CA ASP A 72 24.31 -4.99 -21.74
C ASP A 72 24.58 -5.69 -23.08
N LYS A 73 24.87 -7.00 -23.06
CA LYS A 73 25.00 -7.88 -24.23
C LYS A 73 23.70 -8.55 -24.66
N GLY A 74 22.60 -8.35 -23.89
CA GLY A 74 21.31 -9.01 -24.09
C GLY A 74 21.26 -10.45 -23.56
N GLU A 75 22.23 -10.84 -22.74
CA GLU A 75 22.28 -12.16 -22.10
C GLU A 75 21.41 -12.18 -20.84
N THR A 76 20.55 -13.18 -20.73
CA THR A 76 19.69 -13.38 -19.55
C THR A 76 19.90 -14.74 -18.87
N ASN A 77 20.84 -15.55 -19.40
CA ASN A 77 21.29 -16.77 -18.73
C ASN A 77 22.58 -16.51 -17.96
N PHE A 78 22.50 -16.51 -16.63
CA PHE A 78 23.62 -16.20 -15.74
C PHE A 78 24.31 -17.44 -15.17
N ASN A 79 24.00 -18.66 -15.64
CA ASN A 79 24.61 -19.90 -15.16
C ASN A 79 26.11 -20.03 -15.50
N CYS A 80 26.65 -19.12 -16.31
CA CYS A 80 28.10 -19.02 -16.57
C CYS A 80 28.89 -18.33 -15.45
N ILE A 81 28.23 -17.96 -14.33
CA ILE A 81 28.86 -17.29 -13.20
C ILE A 81 29.03 -18.29 -12.05
N ASP A 82 30.25 -18.44 -11.55
CA ASP A 82 30.56 -19.16 -10.32
C ASP A 82 30.22 -18.27 -9.11
N THR A 83 29.16 -18.62 -8.38
CA THR A 83 28.66 -17.85 -7.22
C THR A 83 29.12 -18.43 -5.88
N SER A 84 29.90 -19.50 -5.86
CA SER A 84 30.35 -20.22 -4.65
C SER A 84 31.05 -19.38 -3.60
N ASN A 85 31.57 -18.20 -3.96
CA ASN A 85 32.23 -17.29 -3.01
C ASN A 85 31.30 -16.21 -2.43
N ILE A 86 30.04 -16.20 -2.82
CA ILE A 86 29.10 -15.14 -2.41
C ILE A 86 28.33 -15.59 -1.17
N THR A 87 28.33 -14.77 -0.14
CA THR A 87 27.62 -15.04 1.14
C THR A 87 26.41 -14.12 1.33
N ASP A 88 26.35 -12.98 0.63
CA ASP A 88 25.24 -12.03 0.64
C ASP A 88 24.75 -11.80 -0.80
N MET A 89 23.50 -12.21 -1.06
CA MET A 89 22.82 -12.01 -2.34
C MET A 89 21.66 -11.01 -2.23
N SER A 90 21.59 -10.24 -1.14
CA SER A 90 20.48 -9.32 -0.92
C SER A 90 20.32 -8.31 -2.07
N LEU A 91 19.07 -8.08 -2.52
CA LEU A 91 18.66 -7.06 -3.48
C LEU A 91 19.36 -7.11 -4.85
N ILE A 92 20.05 -8.21 -5.21
CA ILE A 92 20.83 -8.27 -6.47
C ILE A 92 19.94 -7.98 -7.68
N PHE A 93 18.87 -8.74 -7.87
CA PHE A 93 17.95 -8.56 -9.00
C PHE A 93 16.84 -7.56 -8.70
N GLY A 94 16.40 -7.48 -7.44
CA GLY A 94 15.32 -6.59 -7.01
C GLY A 94 15.58 -5.10 -7.25
N GLN A 95 16.85 -4.71 -7.36
CA GLN A 95 17.25 -3.33 -7.65
C GLN A 95 17.72 -3.13 -9.11
N MET A 96 17.54 -4.12 -10.00
CA MET A 96 17.95 -4.04 -11.39
C MET A 96 16.80 -3.68 -12.34
N PRO A 97 16.58 -2.39 -12.69
CA PRO A 97 15.48 -2.00 -13.58
C PRO A 97 15.50 -2.69 -14.94
N LYS A 98 16.67 -3.13 -15.40
CA LYS A 98 16.82 -3.86 -16.66
C LYS A 98 16.15 -5.22 -16.66
N LEU A 99 15.89 -5.81 -15.48
CA LEU A 99 15.26 -7.12 -15.33
C LEU A 99 13.75 -7.02 -15.04
N TYR A 100 13.21 -5.83 -14.85
CA TYR A 100 11.76 -5.67 -14.73
C TYR A 100 11.07 -6.19 -16.00
N GLY A 101 10.19 -7.19 -15.83
CA GLY A 101 9.48 -7.81 -16.96
C GLY A 101 10.34 -8.67 -17.90
N VAL A 102 11.55 -9.07 -17.49
CA VAL A 102 12.44 -9.98 -18.19
C VAL A 102 12.54 -11.28 -17.43
N ASP A 103 12.44 -12.40 -18.16
CA ASP A 103 12.76 -13.72 -17.61
C ASP A 103 14.26 -13.98 -17.71
N PHE A 104 14.85 -14.60 -16.69
CA PHE A 104 16.27 -14.89 -16.64
C PHE A 104 16.56 -16.19 -15.89
N ASN A 105 17.74 -16.79 -16.14
CA ASN A 105 18.10 -18.11 -15.63
C ASN A 105 19.30 -18.06 -14.70
N VAL A 106 19.11 -18.60 -13.48
CA VAL A 106 20.10 -18.75 -12.42
C VAL A 106 20.04 -20.16 -11.80
N SER A 107 19.49 -21.15 -12.52
CA SER A 107 19.20 -22.49 -11.99
C SER A 107 20.44 -23.26 -11.51
N ASP A 108 21.61 -22.95 -12.07
CA ASP A 108 22.85 -23.65 -11.75
C ASP A 108 23.78 -22.85 -10.81
N TRP A 109 23.26 -21.80 -10.17
CA TRP A 109 24.04 -21.07 -9.18
C TRP A 109 24.31 -21.90 -7.94
N ASP A 110 25.56 -21.90 -7.49
CA ASP A 110 25.93 -22.40 -6.16
C ASP A 110 25.65 -21.33 -5.12
N VAL A 111 24.63 -21.56 -4.28
CA VAL A 111 24.20 -20.64 -3.20
C VAL A 111 24.47 -21.23 -1.82
N SER A 112 25.20 -22.34 -1.73
CA SER A 112 25.46 -23.09 -0.50
C SER A 112 26.15 -22.27 0.60
N ASN A 113 26.85 -21.21 0.25
CA ASN A 113 27.52 -20.31 1.21
C ASN A 113 26.71 -19.04 1.52
N VAL A 114 25.51 -18.89 0.94
CA VAL A 114 24.69 -17.69 1.13
C VAL A 114 23.95 -17.73 2.45
N THR A 115 24.05 -16.65 3.22
CA THR A 115 23.31 -16.48 4.48
C THR A 115 22.20 -15.46 4.40
N ASN A 116 22.25 -14.55 3.39
CA ASN A 116 21.31 -13.46 3.22
C ASN A 116 20.80 -13.38 1.77
N MET A 117 19.49 -13.59 1.60
CA MET A 117 18.76 -13.49 0.31
C MET A 117 17.67 -12.43 0.33
N GLU A 118 17.77 -11.42 1.22
CA GLU A 118 16.83 -10.31 1.32
C GLU A 118 16.53 -9.70 -0.06
N GLY A 119 15.26 -9.64 -0.47
CA GLY A 119 14.80 -8.99 -1.69
C GLY A 119 15.47 -9.46 -2.99
N LEU A 120 16.10 -10.64 -3.00
CA LEU A 120 16.91 -11.11 -4.13
C LEU A 120 16.18 -11.00 -5.47
N PHE A 121 14.91 -11.44 -5.54
CA PHE A 121 14.05 -11.40 -6.73
C PHE A 121 12.88 -10.42 -6.59
N ALA A 122 12.90 -9.52 -5.61
CA ALA A 122 11.80 -8.58 -5.41
C ALA A 122 11.48 -7.81 -6.71
N ASN A 123 10.19 -7.69 -7.05
CA ASN A 123 9.72 -7.06 -8.29
C ASN A 123 10.17 -7.72 -9.61
N CYS A 124 10.73 -8.92 -9.58
CA CYS A 124 11.06 -9.69 -10.79
C CYS A 124 9.79 -10.36 -11.36
N VAL A 125 8.88 -9.54 -11.91
CA VAL A 125 7.50 -9.92 -12.26
C VAL A 125 7.35 -11.08 -13.26
N LYS A 126 8.38 -11.37 -14.07
CA LYS A 126 8.41 -12.49 -15.04
C LYS A 126 9.39 -13.60 -14.67
N PHE A 127 10.02 -13.51 -13.52
CA PHE A 127 10.92 -14.56 -13.06
C PHE A 127 10.17 -15.87 -12.85
N ASN A 128 10.67 -16.98 -13.42
CA ASN A 128 10.12 -18.34 -13.22
C ASN A 128 11.18 -19.43 -13.39
N CYS A 129 12.37 -19.21 -12.85
CA CYS A 129 13.47 -20.16 -12.90
C CYS A 129 13.21 -21.37 -12.00
N ASP A 130 13.70 -22.56 -12.40
CA ASP A 130 13.73 -23.74 -11.54
C ASP A 130 14.88 -23.62 -10.54
N LEU A 131 14.53 -23.62 -9.24
CA LEU A 131 15.47 -23.43 -8.14
C LEU A 131 15.74 -24.75 -7.37
N SER A 132 15.41 -25.90 -7.95
CA SER A 132 15.52 -27.22 -7.31
C SER A 132 16.97 -27.66 -6.98
N LYS A 133 17.98 -27.01 -7.59
CA LYS A 133 19.40 -27.28 -7.33
C LYS A 133 20.00 -26.38 -6.25
N TRP A 134 19.25 -25.37 -5.79
CA TRP A 134 19.76 -24.44 -4.80
C TRP A 134 19.82 -25.07 -3.42
N ASP A 135 21.00 -25.11 -2.82
CA ASP A 135 21.20 -25.43 -1.42
C ASP A 135 21.09 -24.14 -0.57
N VAL A 136 19.94 -23.95 0.07
CA VAL A 136 19.64 -22.77 0.90
C VAL A 136 19.79 -23.06 2.40
N SER A 137 20.38 -24.19 2.75
CA SER A 137 20.47 -24.67 4.14
C SER A 137 21.24 -23.74 5.09
N ASN A 138 22.07 -22.84 4.57
CA ASN A 138 22.78 -21.83 5.35
C ASN A 138 22.09 -20.46 5.40
N VAL A 139 20.94 -20.28 4.73
CA VAL A 139 20.25 -19.00 4.67
C VAL A 139 19.53 -18.69 5.98
N GLU A 140 19.80 -17.51 6.55
CA GLU A 140 19.15 -17.02 7.77
C GLU A 140 18.09 -15.96 7.49
N ASN A 141 18.21 -15.22 6.36
CA ASN A 141 17.33 -14.09 5.99
C ASN A 141 16.79 -14.27 4.57
N MET A 142 15.45 -14.38 4.45
CA MET A 142 14.71 -14.44 3.19
C MET A 142 13.67 -13.30 3.08
N TYR A 143 13.87 -12.18 3.80
CA TYR A 143 12.99 -11.01 3.74
C TYR A 143 12.68 -10.60 2.30
N ALA A 144 11.39 -10.51 1.96
CA ALA A 144 10.89 -10.04 0.66
C ALA A 144 11.54 -10.73 -0.58
N MET A 145 12.11 -11.95 -0.41
CA MET A 145 12.90 -12.60 -1.46
C MET A 145 12.18 -12.67 -2.80
N PHE A 146 10.87 -12.94 -2.82
CA PHE A 146 10.03 -13.01 -4.01
C PHE A 146 8.92 -11.96 -4.01
N ASP A 147 9.01 -10.89 -3.17
CA ASP A 147 7.96 -9.87 -3.12
C ASP A 147 7.64 -9.35 -4.53
N ALA A 148 6.36 -9.34 -4.87
CA ALA A 148 5.83 -8.87 -6.16
C ALA A 148 6.32 -9.65 -7.40
N CYS A 149 6.70 -10.92 -7.28
CA CYS A 149 6.90 -11.83 -8.41
C CYS A 149 5.53 -12.27 -8.98
N ARG A 150 4.79 -11.33 -9.59
CA ARG A 150 3.33 -11.40 -9.78
C ARG A 150 2.85 -12.31 -10.92
N TRP A 151 3.61 -12.42 -12.05
CA TRP A 151 2.97 -12.91 -13.29
C TRP A 151 3.27 -14.35 -13.63
N THR A 152 4.47 -14.83 -13.35
CA THR A 152 4.91 -16.15 -13.86
C THR A 152 5.50 -17.04 -12.79
N PHE A 153 5.86 -16.53 -11.62
CA PHE A 153 6.56 -17.30 -10.61
C PHE A 153 5.68 -18.43 -10.03
N GLU A 154 6.01 -19.66 -10.37
CA GLU A 154 5.32 -20.86 -9.92
C GLU A 154 5.97 -21.50 -8.69
N GLY A 155 7.16 -21.06 -8.28
CA GLY A 155 7.92 -21.60 -7.16
C GLY A 155 8.49 -22.99 -7.44
N LYS A 156 8.94 -23.25 -8.68
CA LYS A 156 9.57 -24.55 -9.04
C LYS A 156 10.83 -24.80 -8.24
N GLY A 157 10.90 -25.96 -7.60
CA GLY A 157 12.07 -26.41 -6.81
C GLY A 157 12.04 -25.98 -5.35
N LEU A 158 11.11 -25.14 -4.89
CA LEU A 158 10.99 -24.73 -3.48
C LEU A 158 10.69 -25.93 -2.56
N ASP A 159 10.12 -27.01 -3.09
CA ASP A 159 9.85 -28.26 -2.35
C ASP A 159 11.12 -29.03 -1.96
N LYS A 160 12.28 -28.63 -2.50
CA LYS A 160 13.60 -29.22 -2.20
C LYS A 160 14.40 -28.42 -1.17
N TRP A 161 13.92 -27.20 -0.83
CA TRP A 161 14.68 -26.31 0.02
C TRP A 161 14.65 -26.74 1.48
N ASP A 162 15.82 -26.75 2.11
CA ASP A 162 15.99 -26.80 3.56
C ASP A 162 16.03 -25.37 4.09
N VAL A 163 14.93 -24.93 4.71
CA VAL A 163 14.79 -23.58 5.28
C VAL A 163 14.90 -23.56 6.80
N SER A 164 15.39 -24.67 7.39
CA SER A 164 15.41 -24.85 8.84
C SER A 164 16.29 -23.85 9.60
N ASN A 165 17.21 -23.15 8.92
CA ASN A 165 18.02 -22.10 9.53
C ASN A 165 17.45 -20.69 9.36
N VAL A 166 16.36 -20.53 8.60
CA VAL A 166 15.78 -19.20 8.33
C VAL A 166 15.10 -18.64 9.56
N LYS A 167 15.43 -17.41 9.92
CA LYS A 167 14.87 -16.65 11.04
C LYS A 167 13.85 -15.60 10.59
N ASP A 168 14.00 -15.11 9.37
CA ASP A 168 13.21 -13.99 8.84
C ASP A 168 12.65 -14.32 7.44
N MET A 169 11.31 -14.38 7.34
CA MET A 169 10.56 -14.61 6.11
C MET A 169 9.53 -13.51 5.82
N HIS A 170 9.66 -12.31 6.46
CA HIS A 170 8.64 -11.29 6.26
C HIS A 170 8.58 -10.82 4.81
N TYR A 171 7.35 -10.62 4.30
CA TYR A 171 7.02 -10.30 2.89
C TYR A 171 7.56 -11.28 1.84
N MET A 172 8.03 -12.49 2.21
CA MET A 172 8.73 -13.39 1.28
C MET A 172 7.94 -13.68 0.00
N PHE A 173 6.65 -13.92 0.09
CA PHE A 173 5.75 -14.17 -1.05
C PHE A 173 4.66 -13.10 -1.20
N SER A 174 4.86 -11.92 -0.62
CA SER A 174 3.90 -10.83 -0.76
C SER A 174 3.59 -10.58 -2.24
N ARG A 175 2.31 -10.51 -2.59
CA ARG A 175 1.84 -10.24 -3.96
C ARG A 175 2.28 -11.25 -5.04
N CYS A 176 2.49 -12.53 -4.67
CA CYS A 176 2.87 -13.61 -5.58
C CYS A 176 1.65 -14.41 -6.04
N THR A 177 0.91 -13.92 -7.05
CA THR A 177 -0.42 -14.45 -7.42
C THR A 177 -0.43 -15.80 -8.15
N ASN A 178 0.72 -16.29 -8.65
CA ASN A 178 0.81 -17.51 -9.46
C ASN A 178 1.58 -18.66 -8.80
N ILE A 179 2.09 -18.47 -7.59
CA ILE A 179 2.88 -19.50 -6.91
C ILE A 179 2.04 -20.76 -6.57
N ASN A 180 2.63 -21.94 -6.78
CA ASN A 180 2.08 -23.17 -6.28
C ASN A 180 2.50 -23.40 -4.83
N PHE A 181 1.69 -23.01 -3.88
CA PHE A 181 1.96 -23.13 -2.45
C PHE A 181 2.08 -24.57 -1.94
N ASN A 182 1.76 -25.59 -2.74
CA ASN A 182 2.05 -26.98 -2.36
C ASN A 182 3.56 -27.24 -2.23
N ASN A 183 4.40 -26.42 -2.86
CA ASN A 183 5.84 -26.55 -2.81
C ASN A 183 6.46 -26.17 -1.46
N ILE A 184 5.72 -25.46 -0.60
CA ILE A 184 6.22 -25.00 0.71
C ILE A 184 5.57 -25.69 1.91
N LEU A 185 4.61 -26.61 1.70
CA LEU A 185 3.83 -27.22 2.78
C LEU A 185 4.68 -28.05 3.78
N ASN A 186 5.84 -28.54 3.35
CA ASN A 186 6.72 -29.38 4.17
C ASN A 186 7.95 -28.63 4.70
N TRP A 187 8.01 -27.32 4.55
CA TRP A 187 9.11 -26.53 5.08
C TRP A 187 9.18 -26.64 6.61
N ASP A 188 10.38 -26.81 7.13
CA ASP A 188 10.67 -26.65 8.55
C ASP A 188 10.86 -25.15 8.85
N VAL A 189 9.83 -24.52 9.41
CA VAL A 189 9.84 -23.09 9.75
C VAL A 189 10.01 -22.86 11.26
N SER A 190 10.44 -23.90 11.99
CA SER A 190 10.51 -23.88 13.46
C SER A 190 11.47 -22.84 14.04
N ASN A 191 12.43 -22.36 13.27
CA ASN A 191 13.36 -21.31 13.69
C ASN A 191 12.94 -19.88 13.25
N VAL A 192 11.82 -19.76 12.51
CA VAL A 192 11.38 -18.44 12.02
C VAL A 192 10.80 -17.60 13.16
N GLU A 193 11.31 -16.37 13.29
CA GLU A 193 10.88 -15.41 14.30
C GLU A 193 9.94 -14.33 13.74
N ASN A 194 10.02 -14.07 12.43
CA ASN A 194 9.24 -13.01 11.76
C ASN A 194 8.59 -13.52 10.47
N MET A 195 7.24 -13.47 10.41
CA MET A 195 6.41 -13.83 9.25
C MET A 195 5.50 -12.66 8.82
N GLU A 196 5.84 -11.40 9.17
CA GLU A 196 5.06 -10.23 8.78
C GLU A 196 4.81 -10.23 7.26
N GLY A 197 3.55 -10.05 6.85
CA GLY A 197 3.16 -9.90 5.45
C GLY A 197 3.57 -11.04 4.50
N MET A 198 3.93 -12.23 5.02
CA MET A 198 4.52 -13.30 4.20
C MET A 198 3.70 -13.65 2.95
N PHE A 199 2.37 -13.60 3.03
CA PHE A 199 1.44 -13.87 1.92
C PHE A 199 0.55 -12.65 1.60
N LEU A 200 0.97 -11.45 1.96
CA LEU A 200 0.20 -10.22 1.81
C LEU A 200 -0.29 -10.03 0.36
N CYS A 201 -1.57 -9.73 0.20
CA CYS A 201 -2.25 -9.50 -1.09
C CYS A 201 -2.19 -10.70 -2.06
N ASP A 202 -2.03 -11.92 -1.56
CA ASP A 202 -2.16 -13.12 -2.38
C ASP A 202 -3.60 -13.64 -2.38
N LYS A 203 -4.42 -13.07 -3.26
CA LYS A 203 -5.87 -13.31 -3.31
C LYS A 203 -6.26 -14.77 -3.52
N THR A 204 -5.36 -15.58 -4.08
CA THR A 204 -5.60 -16.98 -4.42
C THR A 204 -5.12 -17.93 -3.33
N PHE A 205 -4.35 -17.44 -2.36
CA PHE A 205 -3.76 -18.25 -1.30
C PHE A 205 -4.82 -19.06 -0.52
N ASN A 206 -4.67 -20.37 -0.46
CA ASN A 206 -5.50 -21.26 0.38
C ASN A 206 -4.78 -22.58 0.71
N ALA A 207 -3.51 -22.49 1.06
CA ALA A 207 -2.69 -23.66 1.41
C ALA A 207 -3.06 -24.25 2.79
N ASN A 208 -2.78 -25.52 2.99
CA ASN A 208 -2.90 -26.18 4.29
C ASN A 208 -1.56 -26.13 5.04
N LEU A 209 -1.48 -25.29 6.06
CA LEU A 209 -0.25 -25.04 6.82
C LEU A 209 -0.14 -25.87 8.12
N SER A 210 -0.86 -27.01 8.23
CA SER A 210 -0.94 -27.82 9.44
C SER A 210 0.39 -28.45 9.89
N LYS A 211 1.41 -28.47 9.02
CA LYS A 211 2.74 -29.00 9.33
C LYS A 211 3.73 -27.95 9.80
N TRP A 212 3.38 -26.67 9.68
CA TRP A 212 4.27 -25.61 10.08
C TRP A 212 4.32 -25.47 11.60
N ASP A 213 5.52 -25.54 12.17
CA ASP A 213 5.79 -25.19 13.56
C ASP A 213 6.10 -23.68 13.61
N VAL A 214 5.16 -22.90 14.17
CA VAL A 214 5.29 -21.44 14.28
C VAL A 214 5.55 -20.99 15.74
N SER A 215 5.96 -21.90 16.60
CA SER A 215 6.10 -21.67 18.05
C SER A 215 7.12 -20.58 18.41
N ASN A 216 8.08 -20.29 17.53
CA ASN A 216 9.08 -19.25 17.73
C ASN A 216 8.71 -17.91 17.08
N VAL A 217 7.60 -17.84 16.31
CA VAL A 217 7.22 -16.60 15.60
C VAL A 217 6.70 -15.54 16.58
N LYS A 218 7.28 -14.35 16.50
CA LYS A 218 6.96 -13.18 17.34
C LYS A 218 6.09 -12.16 16.61
N ASP A 219 6.24 -12.05 15.29
CA ASP A 219 5.49 -11.11 14.45
C ASP A 219 4.78 -11.83 13.30
N MET A 220 3.44 -11.70 13.28
CA MET A 220 2.54 -12.19 12.21
C MET A 220 1.69 -11.06 11.64
N ASN A 221 2.13 -9.78 11.81
CA ASN A 221 1.44 -8.63 11.26
C ASN A 221 1.17 -8.83 9.75
N GLN A 222 -0.08 -8.63 9.32
CA GLN A 222 -0.47 -8.70 7.90
C GLN A 222 -0.16 -10.03 7.18
N MET A 223 0.17 -11.13 7.90
CA MET A 223 0.65 -12.38 7.26
C MET A 223 -0.26 -12.88 6.13
N PHE A 224 -1.58 -12.76 6.28
CA PHE A 224 -2.60 -13.13 5.29
C PHE A 224 -3.47 -11.94 4.86
N TYR A 225 -3.00 -10.71 4.99
CA TYR A 225 -3.76 -9.52 4.60
C TYR A 225 -4.19 -9.61 3.13
N GLU A 226 -5.49 -9.43 2.83
CA GLU A 226 -6.10 -9.57 1.49
C GLU A 226 -5.95 -10.97 0.85
N CYS A 227 -5.71 -12.02 1.63
CA CYS A 227 -5.81 -13.40 1.14
C CYS A 227 -7.29 -13.80 1.00
N GLU A 228 -7.98 -13.28 -0.01
CA GLU A 228 -9.44 -13.36 -0.18
C GLU A 228 -9.97 -14.81 -0.21
N SER A 229 -9.15 -15.77 -0.68
CA SER A 229 -9.51 -17.19 -0.81
C SER A 229 -9.17 -18.02 0.41
N PHE A 230 -8.43 -17.47 1.37
CA PHE A 230 -7.94 -18.22 2.53
C PHE A 230 -9.06 -18.66 3.46
N GLU A 231 -9.15 -19.96 3.73
CA GLU A 231 -10.14 -20.57 4.62
C GLU A 231 -9.60 -20.85 6.03
N GLY A 232 -8.28 -20.74 6.26
CA GLY A 232 -7.62 -21.00 7.53
C GLY A 232 -7.30 -22.47 7.79
N LYS A 233 -7.04 -23.28 6.74
CA LYS A 233 -6.72 -24.71 6.89
C LYS A 233 -5.37 -24.92 7.57
N GLY A 234 -5.37 -25.70 8.66
CA GLY A 234 -4.16 -26.09 9.39
C GLY A 234 -3.79 -25.18 10.54
N LEU A 235 -4.47 -24.02 10.70
CA LEU A 235 -4.21 -23.09 11.80
C LEU A 235 -4.58 -23.66 13.17
N GLU A 236 -5.46 -24.66 13.22
CA GLU A 236 -5.86 -25.35 14.45
C GLU A 236 -4.70 -26.04 15.19
N ASN A 237 -3.58 -26.28 14.50
CA ASN A 237 -2.40 -26.94 15.05
C ASN A 237 -1.29 -25.95 15.47
N TRP A 238 -1.47 -24.65 15.22
CA TRP A 238 -0.42 -23.67 15.46
C TRP A 238 -0.29 -23.34 16.94
N ASP A 239 0.94 -23.37 17.45
CA ASP A 239 1.31 -22.73 18.70
C ASP A 239 1.71 -21.28 18.45
N VAL A 240 0.86 -20.33 18.86
CA VAL A 240 1.06 -18.90 18.69
C VAL A 240 1.47 -18.22 20.01
N SER A 241 1.88 -18.99 21.01
CA SER A 241 2.17 -18.47 22.35
C SER A 241 3.34 -17.49 22.41
N SER A 242 4.21 -17.48 21.40
CA SER A 242 5.32 -16.51 21.29
C SER A 242 4.92 -15.19 20.58
N VAL A 243 3.76 -15.17 19.93
CA VAL A 243 3.34 -14.01 19.09
C VAL A 243 3.04 -12.79 19.94
N LYS A 244 3.64 -11.65 19.57
CA LYS A 244 3.41 -10.34 20.18
C LYS A 244 2.56 -9.42 19.31
N ASN A 245 2.72 -9.54 17.99
CA ASN A 245 2.02 -8.70 17.02
C ASN A 245 1.26 -9.58 16.01
N ALA A 246 -0.07 -9.50 16.06
CA ALA A 246 -1.00 -10.19 15.15
C ALA A 246 -1.89 -9.18 14.40
N SER A 247 -1.46 -7.89 14.31
CA SER A 247 -2.27 -6.85 13.69
C SER A 247 -2.52 -7.14 12.22
N SER A 248 -3.75 -6.92 11.77
CA SER A 248 -4.22 -7.13 10.39
C SER A 248 -3.97 -8.52 9.80
N MET A 249 -3.66 -9.53 10.65
CA MET A 249 -3.22 -10.87 10.20
C MET A 249 -4.19 -11.51 9.19
N PHE A 250 -5.50 -11.38 9.40
CA PHE A 250 -6.54 -11.92 8.52
C PHE A 250 -7.40 -10.83 7.89
N SER A 251 -6.97 -9.57 7.92
CA SER A 251 -7.75 -8.47 7.35
C SER A 251 -8.08 -8.75 5.89
N LEU A 252 -9.36 -8.54 5.49
CA LEU A 252 -9.91 -8.76 4.15
C LEU A 252 -9.84 -10.23 3.64
N CYS A 253 -9.68 -11.19 4.56
CA CYS A 253 -9.81 -12.62 4.23
C CYS A 253 -11.29 -13.01 4.17
N TYR A 254 -11.96 -12.74 3.04
CA TYR A 254 -13.43 -12.88 2.93
C TYR A 254 -13.96 -14.30 3.12
N LYS A 255 -13.15 -15.35 2.91
CA LYS A 255 -13.54 -16.74 3.11
C LYS A 255 -13.09 -17.33 4.44
N PHE A 256 -12.30 -16.60 5.21
CA PHE A 256 -11.78 -17.05 6.49
C PHE A 256 -12.90 -17.31 7.50
N LYS A 257 -12.89 -18.50 8.12
CA LYS A 257 -13.89 -18.92 9.10
C LYS A 257 -13.39 -18.91 10.53
N GLY A 258 -12.07 -18.89 10.73
CA GLY A 258 -11.43 -18.92 12.04
C GLY A 258 -11.58 -20.23 12.80
N LYS A 259 -11.93 -21.33 12.13
CA LYS A 259 -12.08 -22.65 12.78
C LYS A 259 -10.79 -23.06 13.47
N GLY A 260 -10.87 -23.46 14.75
CA GLY A 260 -9.74 -23.95 15.54
C GLY A 260 -8.94 -22.86 16.26
N LEU A 261 -9.28 -21.56 16.09
CA LEU A 261 -8.63 -20.49 16.82
C LEU A 261 -8.88 -20.51 18.35
N ASN A 262 -9.89 -21.26 18.80
CA ASN A 262 -10.13 -21.48 20.23
C ASN A 262 -8.98 -22.19 20.95
N ASN A 263 -8.07 -22.84 20.22
CA ASN A 263 -6.88 -23.52 20.76
C ASN A 263 -5.67 -22.57 20.87
N TRP A 264 -5.74 -21.37 20.29
CA TRP A 264 -4.62 -20.44 20.27
C TRP A 264 -4.40 -19.81 21.65
N ASP A 265 -3.18 -19.88 22.16
CA ASP A 265 -2.74 -19.08 23.30
C ASP A 265 -2.25 -17.69 22.82
N VAL A 266 -3.12 -16.70 22.96
CA VAL A 266 -2.82 -15.32 22.57
C VAL A 266 -2.40 -14.44 23.77
N SER A 267 -2.05 -15.07 24.90
CA SER A 267 -1.76 -14.37 26.15
C SER A 267 -0.56 -13.43 26.09
N ASN A 268 0.35 -13.61 25.13
CA ASN A 268 1.50 -12.74 24.91
C ASN A 268 1.28 -11.67 23.85
N VAL A 269 0.12 -11.65 23.18
CA VAL A 269 -0.16 -10.69 22.12
C VAL A 269 -0.37 -9.29 22.71
N GLU A 270 0.36 -8.32 22.19
CA GLU A 270 0.30 -6.91 22.58
C GLU A 270 -0.53 -6.07 21.58
N ASN A 271 -0.52 -6.46 20.30
CA ASN A 271 -1.22 -5.76 19.22
C ASN A 271 -2.10 -6.70 18.40
N MET A 272 -3.42 -6.46 18.39
CA MET A 272 -4.44 -7.16 17.59
C MET A 272 -5.19 -6.21 16.64
N GLY A 273 -4.66 -5.00 16.39
CA GLY A 273 -5.35 -4.02 15.55
C GLY A 273 -5.70 -4.59 14.17
N GLY A 274 -6.96 -4.46 13.73
CA GLY A 274 -7.43 -4.90 12.42
C GLY A 274 -7.40 -6.40 12.14
N MET A 275 -7.08 -7.26 13.13
CA MET A 275 -6.79 -8.69 12.90
C MET A 275 -7.87 -9.41 12.07
N PHE A 276 -9.15 -9.10 12.27
CA PHE A 276 -10.27 -9.69 11.55
C PHE A 276 -11.07 -8.69 10.71
N CYS A 277 -10.50 -7.52 10.41
CA CYS A 277 -11.17 -6.50 9.61
C CYS A 277 -11.68 -7.10 8.28
N GLY A 278 -12.97 -6.94 7.97
CA GLY A 278 -13.57 -7.44 6.74
C GLY A 278 -13.76 -8.96 6.63
N CYS A 279 -13.53 -9.73 7.71
CA CYS A 279 -13.73 -11.18 7.71
C CYS A 279 -15.22 -11.56 7.73
N LYS A 280 -15.89 -11.49 6.58
CA LYS A 280 -17.35 -11.64 6.46
C LYS A 280 -17.91 -13.02 6.87
N LYS A 281 -17.08 -14.08 6.91
CA LYS A 281 -17.48 -15.45 7.23
C LYS A 281 -16.93 -15.98 8.55
N PHE A 282 -16.27 -15.12 9.32
CA PHE A 282 -15.63 -15.51 10.57
C PHE A 282 -16.63 -16.05 11.60
N ILE A 283 -16.25 -17.11 12.35
CA ILE A 283 -17.03 -17.73 13.40
C ILE A 283 -16.53 -17.23 14.74
N TYR A 284 -17.16 -16.21 15.27
CA TYR A 284 -16.69 -15.42 16.44
C TYR A 284 -16.59 -16.21 17.75
N LYS A 285 -17.32 -17.32 17.91
CA LYS A 285 -17.25 -18.17 19.11
C LYS A 285 -15.86 -18.74 19.37
N GLU A 286 -15.04 -18.86 18.34
CA GLU A 286 -13.69 -19.37 18.45
C GLU A 286 -12.78 -18.47 19.31
N VAL A 287 -13.11 -17.18 19.46
CA VAL A 287 -12.26 -16.20 20.18
C VAL A 287 -12.84 -15.77 21.54
N GLU A 288 -14.06 -16.20 21.92
CA GLU A 288 -14.72 -15.79 23.16
C GLU A 288 -13.90 -16.09 24.42
N ASN A 289 -13.05 -17.11 24.39
CA ASN A 289 -12.26 -17.57 25.53
C ASN A 289 -10.79 -17.10 25.50
N TRP A 290 -10.41 -16.26 24.57
CA TRP A 290 -9.04 -15.78 24.47
C TRP A 290 -8.61 -14.97 25.70
N ASN A 291 -7.40 -15.22 26.18
CA ASN A 291 -6.74 -14.36 27.18
C ASN A 291 -6.10 -13.16 26.49
N VAL A 292 -6.78 -12.01 26.52
CA VAL A 292 -6.30 -10.77 25.86
C VAL A 292 -5.69 -9.78 26.86
N SER A 293 -5.33 -10.23 28.06
CA SER A 293 -4.91 -9.35 29.16
C SER A 293 -3.64 -8.53 28.89
N ASN A 294 -2.77 -8.93 27.94
CA ASN A 294 -1.59 -8.17 27.54
C ASN A 294 -1.82 -7.22 26.36
N VAL A 295 -3.00 -7.27 25.73
CA VAL A 295 -3.27 -6.46 24.53
C VAL A 295 -3.36 -4.98 24.89
N GLN A 296 -2.61 -4.17 24.14
CA GLN A 296 -2.53 -2.70 24.29
C GLN A 296 -3.35 -1.96 23.24
N THR A 297 -3.54 -2.53 22.04
CA THR A 297 -4.38 -1.97 20.97
C THR A 297 -5.26 -3.02 20.32
N MET A 298 -6.54 -2.68 20.15
CA MET A 298 -7.57 -3.44 19.44
C MET A 298 -8.22 -2.58 18.35
N SER A 299 -7.50 -1.54 17.89
CA SER A 299 -8.03 -0.64 16.86
C SER A 299 -8.48 -1.41 15.64
N GLY A 300 -9.72 -1.23 15.19
CA GLY A 300 -10.26 -1.87 13.99
C GLY A 300 -10.41 -3.39 14.02
N LEU A 301 -10.29 -4.05 15.20
CA LEU A 301 -10.21 -5.50 15.32
C LEU A 301 -11.28 -6.26 14.51
N PHE A 302 -12.53 -5.78 14.51
CA PHE A 302 -13.68 -6.40 13.86
C PHE A 302 -14.39 -5.46 12.85
N VAL A 303 -13.66 -4.49 12.25
CA VAL A 303 -14.30 -3.60 11.25
C VAL A 303 -15.03 -4.42 10.18
N ASP A 304 -16.26 -4.02 9.85
CA ASP A 304 -17.13 -4.61 8.81
C ASP A 304 -17.33 -6.14 8.95
N CYS A 305 -17.29 -6.64 10.19
CA CYS A 305 -17.69 -7.99 10.54
C CYS A 305 -19.20 -8.05 10.74
N ASP A 306 -19.97 -8.02 9.62
CA ASP A 306 -21.44 -7.89 9.60
C ASP A 306 -22.19 -8.87 10.49
N ASN A 307 -21.65 -10.07 10.74
CA ASN A 307 -22.28 -11.14 11.49
C ASN A 307 -21.74 -11.29 12.91
N LEU A 308 -20.91 -10.36 13.36
CA LEU A 308 -20.36 -10.40 14.72
C LEU A 308 -21.49 -10.35 15.77
N ASP A 309 -21.59 -11.42 16.55
CA ASP A 309 -22.45 -11.49 17.75
C ASP A 309 -21.85 -12.54 18.69
N CYS A 310 -20.82 -12.17 19.46
CA CYS A 310 -20.11 -13.03 20.40
C CYS A 310 -20.17 -12.50 21.82
N ASP A 311 -19.90 -13.39 22.78
CA ASP A 311 -19.83 -13.06 24.20
C ASP A 311 -18.38 -12.70 24.60
N LEU A 312 -18.11 -11.42 24.81
CA LEU A 312 -16.79 -10.92 25.17
C LEU A 312 -16.61 -10.73 26.69
N SER A 313 -17.47 -11.34 27.53
CA SER A 313 -17.46 -11.19 28.99
C SER A 313 -16.18 -11.70 29.66
N LYS A 314 -15.43 -12.57 29.02
CA LYS A 314 -14.17 -13.14 29.53
C LYS A 314 -12.93 -12.34 29.15
N TRP A 315 -13.08 -11.35 28.27
CA TRP A 315 -11.93 -10.56 27.82
C TRP A 315 -11.50 -9.56 28.89
N ASP A 316 -10.27 -9.70 29.38
CA ASP A 316 -9.63 -8.66 30.21
C ASP A 316 -8.96 -7.60 29.31
N VAL A 317 -9.65 -6.47 29.17
CA VAL A 317 -9.18 -5.34 28.36
C VAL A 317 -8.47 -4.26 29.20
N SER A 318 -8.10 -4.58 30.44
CA SER A 318 -7.55 -3.61 31.40
C SER A 318 -6.21 -2.95 30.98
N ASN A 319 -5.53 -3.50 29.98
CA ASN A 319 -4.30 -2.94 29.40
C ASN A 319 -4.51 -2.20 28.07
N VAL A 320 -5.70 -2.27 27.50
CA VAL A 320 -5.99 -1.65 26.19
C VAL A 320 -6.04 -0.13 26.32
N LYS A 321 -5.35 0.54 25.39
CA LYS A 321 -5.27 2.00 25.29
C LYS A 321 -6.04 2.55 24.09
N ASP A 322 -6.13 1.79 23.00
CA ASP A 322 -6.79 2.18 21.76
C ASP A 322 -7.82 1.12 21.31
N MET A 323 -9.09 1.53 21.27
CA MET A 323 -10.23 0.76 20.80
C MET A 323 -10.91 1.44 19.60
N SER A 324 -10.21 2.34 18.91
CA SER A 324 -10.79 3.03 17.75
C SER A 324 -11.26 2.04 16.68
N ASN A 325 -12.42 2.31 16.05
CA ASN A 325 -13.01 1.46 15.00
C ASN A 325 -13.29 0.00 15.39
N MET A 326 -13.14 -0.44 16.66
CA MET A 326 -13.08 -1.86 17.02
C MET A 326 -14.26 -2.68 16.49
N PHE A 327 -15.47 -2.14 16.55
CA PHE A 327 -16.72 -2.78 16.09
C PHE A 327 -17.38 -2.02 14.94
N LYS A 328 -16.65 -1.10 14.28
CA LYS A 328 -17.20 -0.32 13.18
C LYS A 328 -17.83 -1.23 12.11
N GLY A 329 -19.08 -0.94 11.71
CA GLY A 329 -19.79 -1.69 10.69
C GLY A 329 -20.34 -3.06 11.15
N CYS A 330 -20.20 -3.43 12.41
CA CYS A 330 -20.72 -4.69 12.95
C CYS A 330 -22.25 -4.63 13.16
N LYS A 331 -23.02 -4.88 12.11
CA LYS A 331 -24.47 -4.64 12.06
C LYS A 331 -25.29 -5.50 13.03
N LYS A 332 -24.77 -6.68 13.43
CA LYS A 332 -25.45 -7.63 14.34
C LYS A 332 -24.87 -7.63 15.76
N PHE A 333 -23.92 -6.74 16.04
CA PHE A 333 -23.27 -6.70 17.34
C PHE A 333 -24.20 -6.12 18.41
N THR A 334 -24.49 -6.92 19.45
CA THR A 334 -25.37 -6.53 20.57
C THR A 334 -24.62 -5.89 21.73
N GLY A 335 -23.30 -6.05 21.79
CA GLY A 335 -22.48 -5.59 22.92
C GLY A 335 -22.46 -6.54 24.12
N LYS A 336 -22.78 -7.82 23.92
CA LYS A 336 -22.81 -8.82 25.01
C LYS A 336 -21.42 -9.01 25.62
N GLY A 337 -21.33 -8.88 26.94
CA GLY A 337 -20.09 -9.04 27.70
C GLY A 337 -19.29 -7.77 27.93
N LEU A 338 -19.65 -6.65 27.27
CA LEU A 338 -18.94 -5.38 27.45
C LEU A 338 -19.11 -4.77 28.83
N GLU A 339 -20.18 -5.15 29.55
CA GLU A 339 -20.46 -4.70 30.92
C GLU A 339 -19.38 -5.09 31.94
N ASN A 340 -18.56 -6.09 31.61
CA ASN A 340 -17.47 -6.57 32.46
C ASN A 340 -16.11 -5.90 32.14
N TRP A 341 -16.03 -5.05 31.12
CA TRP A 341 -14.78 -4.50 30.68
C TRP A 341 -14.23 -3.39 31.58
N ASN A 342 -12.97 -3.49 31.96
CA ASN A 342 -12.23 -2.44 32.67
C ASN A 342 -11.57 -1.48 31.67
N THR A 343 -12.23 -0.36 31.40
CA THR A 343 -11.82 0.62 30.37
C THR A 343 -10.92 1.75 30.88
N ARG A 344 -10.43 1.67 32.11
CA ARG A 344 -9.64 2.74 32.79
C ARG A 344 -8.39 3.22 32.05
N LYS A 345 -7.79 2.40 31.19
CA LYS A 345 -6.59 2.77 30.43
C LYS A 345 -6.90 3.24 29.02
N VAL A 346 -8.15 3.14 28.58
CA VAL A 346 -8.54 3.50 27.22
C VAL A 346 -8.43 5.01 27.01
N ILE A 347 -7.79 5.42 25.92
CA ILE A 347 -7.53 6.81 25.55
C ILE A 347 -8.32 7.22 24.32
N ILE A 348 -8.57 6.27 23.39
CA ILE A 348 -9.20 6.51 22.08
C ILE A 348 -10.31 5.48 21.86
N THR A 349 -11.53 5.97 21.54
CA THR A 349 -12.71 5.17 21.16
C THR A 349 -13.36 5.72 19.89
N ALA A 350 -12.61 6.49 19.09
CA ALA A 350 -13.16 7.08 17.88
C ALA A 350 -13.72 5.99 16.95
N TYR A 351 -14.93 6.17 16.42
CA TYR A 351 -15.64 5.25 15.53
C TYR A 351 -15.91 3.84 16.10
N MET A 352 -15.75 3.61 17.41
CA MET A 352 -15.74 2.26 18.00
C MET A 352 -16.98 1.45 17.66
N PHE A 353 -18.16 2.06 17.67
CA PHE A 353 -19.45 1.45 17.34
C PHE A 353 -20.10 2.08 16.10
N ASP A 354 -19.32 2.79 15.26
CA ASP A 354 -19.85 3.41 14.04
C ASP A 354 -20.62 2.37 13.22
N ARG A 355 -21.90 2.65 12.88
CA ARG A 355 -22.83 1.77 12.13
C ARG A 355 -23.16 0.43 12.79
N CYS A 356 -23.06 0.31 14.10
CA CYS A 356 -23.61 -0.82 14.84
C CYS A 356 -25.12 -0.63 15.03
N SER A 357 -25.93 -0.94 14.01
CA SER A 357 -27.35 -0.53 13.92
C SER A 357 -28.25 -1.11 15.01
N ILE A 358 -27.93 -2.29 15.58
CA ILE A 358 -28.72 -2.92 16.64
C ILE A 358 -28.13 -2.72 18.05
N PHE A 359 -26.94 -2.13 18.18
CA PHE A 359 -26.32 -1.87 19.48
C PHE A 359 -27.11 -0.84 20.27
N ASP A 360 -27.60 -1.20 21.47
CA ASP A 360 -28.44 -0.34 22.31
C ASP A 360 -27.65 0.48 23.36
N GLY A 361 -26.39 0.16 23.59
CA GLY A 361 -25.48 0.85 24.49
C GLY A 361 -25.60 0.48 25.96
N LYS A 362 -26.54 -0.39 26.39
CA LYS A 362 -26.74 -0.69 27.81
C LYS A 362 -25.54 -1.34 28.48
N SER A 363 -24.80 -2.14 27.75
CA SER A 363 -23.61 -2.83 28.26
C SER A 363 -22.43 -1.88 28.59
N ILE A 364 -22.46 -0.64 28.12
CA ILE A 364 -21.37 0.34 28.34
C ILE A 364 -21.72 1.46 29.35
N GLU A 365 -22.92 1.46 29.94
CA GLU A 365 -23.38 2.50 30.86
C GLU A 365 -22.45 2.71 32.08
N ASN A 366 -21.74 1.65 32.49
CA ASN A 366 -20.83 1.66 33.64
C ASN A 366 -19.35 1.81 33.29
N TRP A 367 -19.00 2.06 32.02
CA TRP A 367 -17.62 2.21 31.65
C TRP A 367 -16.95 3.43 32.28
N ASP A 368 -15.69 3.25 32.71
CA ASP A 368 -14.85 4.37 33.11
C ASP A 368 -14.22 5.01 31.88
N VAL A 369 -14.79 6.13 31.45
CA VAL A 369 -14.33 6.88 30.25
C VAL A 369 -13.47 8.08 30.62
N SER A 370 -13.06 8.19 31.89
CA SER A 370 -12.40 9.38 32.44
C SER A 370 -11.04 9.72 31.79
N LYS A 371 -10.39 8.75 31.15
CA LYS A 371 -9.11 8.98 30.44
C LYS A 371 -9.25 9.16 28.91
N ILE A 372 -10.44 8.97 28.38
CA ILE A 372 -10.64 9.08 26.93
C ILE A 372 -10.48 10.52 26.48
N LYS A 373 -9.76 10.71 25.37
CA LYS A 373 -9.48 12.01 24.77
C LYS A 373 -10.19 12.21 23.43
N ASN A 374 -10.50 11.13 22.72
CA ASN A 374 -11.16 11.18 21.41
C ASN A 374 -12.32 10.18 21.37
N MET A 375 -13.54 10.70 21.22
CA MET A 375 -14.81 9.97 21.06
C MET A 375 -15.48 10.30 19.70
N GLU A 376 -14.72 10.77 18.72
CA GLU A 376 -15.23 11.10 17.40
C GLU A 376 -16.04 9.96 16.81
N SER A 377 -17.26 10.24 16.34
CA SER A 377 -18.15 9.29 15.68
C SER A 377 -18.35 7.96 16.42
N MET A 378 -18.13 7.91 17.73
CA MET A 378 -18.15 6.66 18.51
C MET A 378 -19.42 5.85 18.31
N PHE A 379 -20.57 6.50 18.18
CA PHE A 379 -21.88 5.89 17.97
C PHE A 379 -22.55 6.34 16.66
N ASN A 380 -21.77 6.87 15.69
CA ASN A 380 -22.34 7.33 14.43
C ASN A 380 -23.23 6.25 13.80
N CYS A 381 -24.46 6.60 13.44
CA CYS A 381 -25.47 5.69 12.84
C CYS A 381 -25.78 4.42 13.68
N CYS A 382 -25.70 4.51 15.00
CA CYS A 382 -26.24 3.48 15.90
C CYS A 382 -27.75 3.72 16.08
N ASP A 383 -28.58 3.21 15.18
CA ASP A 383 -30.04 3.50 15.15
C ASP A 383 -30.75 3.15 16.46
N ASN A 384 -30.36 2.05 17.14
CA ASN A 384 -30.96 1.54 18.34
C ASN A 384 -30.33 2.05 19.64
N LEU A 385 -29.28 2.87 19.55
CA LEU A 385 -28.64 3.40 20.75
C LEU A 385 -29.66 4.16 21.62
N ASN A 386 -29.83 3.72 22.86
CA ASN A 386 -30.62 4.45 23.88
C ASN A 386 -30.23 3.98 25.28
N CYS A 387 -29.13 4.46 25.81
CA CYS A 387 -28.55 4.09 27.11
C CYS A 387 -28.40 5.29 28.04
N ASP A 388 -28.18 5.02 29.33
CA ASP A 388 -27.95 6.01 30.37
C ASP A 388 -26.47 6.34 30.52
N LEU A 389 -26.06 7.51 30.06
CA LEU A 389 -24.67 7.97 30.11
C LEU A 389 -24.36 8.89 31.30
N SER A 390 -25.25 8.91 32.33
CA SER A 390 -25.11 9.77 33.51
C SER A 390 -23.84 9.50 34.36
N LYS A 391 -23.29 8.30 34.27
CA LYS A 391 -22.06 7.90 34.98
C LYS A 391 -20.75 8.25 34.21
N TRP A 392 -20.85 8.66 32.96
CA TRP A 392 -19.70 8.94 32.17
C TRP A 392 -19.05 10.28 32.56
N ILE A 393 -17.76 10.25 32.92
CA ILE A 393 -16.93 11.42 33.21
C ILE A 393 -16.13 11.78 31.94
N VAL A 394 -16.62 12.79 31.21
CA VAL A 394 -16.04 13.18 29.90
C VAL A 394 -15.11 14.39 29.95
N SER A 395 -14.74 14.85 31.16
CA SER A 395 -13.98 16.09 31.38
C SER A 395 -12.56 16.11 30.74
N ASN A 396 -12.05 14.99 30.24
CA ASN A 396 -10.78 14.92 29.51
C ASN A 396 -10.95 14.78 27.99
N VAL A 397 -12.16 14.65 27.49
CA VAL A 397 -12.42 14.51 26.05
C VAL A 397 -12.15 15.82 25.32
N LYS A 398 -11.47 15.74 24.18
CA LYS A 398 -11.11 16.87 23.34
C LYS A 398 -11.90 16.92 22.04
N ASN A 399 -12.30 15.75 21.51
CA ASN A 399 -13.04 15.61 20.26
C ASN A 399 -14.24 14.71 20.46
N MET A 400 -15.46 15.22 20.15
CA MET A 400 -16.75 14.54 20.14
C MET A 400 -17.49 14.76 18.81
N THR A 401 -16.79 15.14 17.73
CA THR A 401 -17.39 15.36 16.42
C THR A 401 -18.23 14.15 16.03
N SER A 402 -19.48 14.40 15.61
CA SER A 402 -20.42 13.37 15.12
C SER A 402 -20.67 12.20 16.08
N MET A 403 -20.36 12.32 17.38
CA MET A 403 -20.40 11.19 18.34
C MET A 403 -21.73 10.42 18.33
N PHE A 404 -22.86 11.11 18.22
CA PHE A 404 -24.20 10.53 18.15
C PHE A 404 -24.88 10.82 16.81
N TYR A 405 -24.15 11.15 15.76
CA TYR A 405 -24.73 11.44 14.46
C TYR A 405 -25.62 10.27 13.99
N GLY A 406 -26.88 10.54 13.60
CA GLY A 406 -27.78 9.52 13.07
C GLY A 406 -28.32 8.51 14.09
N CYS A 407 -28.09 8.69 15.38
CA CYS A 407 -28.67 7.85 16.43
C CYS A 407 -30.18 8.15 16.62
N LYS A 408 -31.04 7.53 15.80
CA LYS A 408 -32.45 7.87 15.68
C LYS A 408 -33.24 7.73 16.99
N ASN A 409 -32.95 6.68 17.77
CA ASN A 409 -33.69 6.35 19.01
C ASN A 409 -33.04 6.96 20.28
N PHE A 410 -31.94 7.71 20.15
CA PHE A 410 -31.20 8.23 21.29
C PHE A 410 -31.93 9.41 21.96
N GLU A 411 -32.34 9.23 23.20
CA GLU A 411 -33.05 10.25 24.00
C GLU A 411 -32.11 11.18 24.77
N GLY A 412 -30.83 10.84 24.90
CA GLY A 412 -29.81 11.68 25.52
C GLY A 412 -29.77 11.66 27.03
N LYS A 413 -30.20 10.55 27.65
CA LYS A 413 -30.24 10.41 29.12
C LYS A 413 -28.83 10.53 29.74
N GLY A 414 -28.69 11.43 30.71
CA GLY A 414 -27.46 11.67 31.47
C GLY A 414 -26.49 12.70 30.87
N LEU A 415 -26.81 13.27 29.71
CA LEU A 415 -25.93 14.24 29.05
C LEU A 415 -25.85 15.59 29.77
N GLU A 416 -26.85 15.96 30.57
CA GLU A 416 -26.93 17.24 31.26
C GLU A 416 -25.75 17.51 32.20
N ASN A 417 -25.17 16.44 32.75
CA ASN A 417 -24.10 16.51 33.75
C ASN A 417 -22.68 16.48 33.13
N TRP A 418 -22.57 16.39 31.81
CA TRP A 418 -21.28 16.29 31.17
C TRP A 418 -20.48 17.61 31.21
N ASP A 419 -19.28 17.56 31.77
CA ASP A 419 -18.29 18.64 31.65
C ASP A 419 -17.57 18.53 30.30
N VAL A 420 -17.99 19.37 29.35
CA VAL A 420 -17.44 19.45 28.00
C VAL A 420 -16.50 20.65 27.82
N SER A 421 -15.98 21.21 28.92
CA SER A 421 -15.16 22.44 28.88
C SER A 421 -13.87 22.28 28.08
N LYS A 422 -13.32 21.07 27.95
CA LYS A 422 -12.12 20.75 27.16
C LYS A 422 -12.42 20.31 25.72
N VAL A 423 -13.70 20.10 25.39
CA VAL A 423 -14.07 19.64 24.05
C VAL A 423 -13.93 20.82 23.07
N LYS A 424 -13.00 20.65 22.13
CA LYS A 424 -12.76 21.63 21.07
C LYS A 424 -13.67 21.41 19.88
N ASP A 425 -13.86 20.13 19.52
CA ASP A 425 -14.55 19.71 18.32
C ASP A 425 -15.76 18.86 18.71
N LYS A 426 -16.98 19.38 18.45
CA LYS A 426 -18.27 18.74 18.71
C LYS A 426 -19.28 18.99 17.60
N ASP A 427 -18.80 19.25 16.40
CA ASP A 427 -19.64 19.49 15.25
C ASP A 427 -20.51 18.28 14.94
N LEU A 428 -21.74 18.51 14.53
CA LEU A 428 -22.71 17.48 14.14
C LEU A 428 -23.04 16.44 15.21
N ILE A 429 -22.63 16.64 16.47
CA ILE A 429 -22.72 15.63 17.55
C ILE A 429 -24.13 15.00 17.69
N PHE A 430 -25.22 15.77 17.48
CA PHE A 430 -26.60 15.30 17.58
C PHE A 430 -27.42 15.42 16.30
N ARG A 431 -26.75 15.53 15.14
CA ARG A 431 -27.47 15.61 13.86
C ARG A 431 -28.11 14.25 13.55
N GLY A 432 -29.41 14.23 13.23
CA GLY A 432 -30.16 12.99 12.95
C GLY A 432 -30.51 12.16 14.18
N CYS A 433 -30.45 12.76 15.42
CA CYS A 433 -31.01 12.15 16.64
C CYS A 433 -32.47 12.55 16.75
N ASP A 434 -33.35 11.79 16.10
CA ASP A 434 -34.77 12.18 15.96
C ASP A 434 -35.53 12.14 17.32
N SER A 435 -35.13 11.25 18.24
CA SER A 435 -35.71 11.11 19.57
C SER A 435 -35.11 12.06 20.61
N LEU A 436 -34.03 12.80 20.30
CA LEU A 436 -33.45 13.77 21.24
C LEU A 436 -34.21 15.10 21.21
N HIS A 437 -35.35 15.15 21.95
CA HIS A 437 -36.22 16.33 21.99
C HIS A 437 -35.60 17.50 22.76
N ASN A 438 -34.87 17.22 23.84
CA ASN A 438 -34.22 18.22 24.69
C ASN A 438 -32.69 18.06 24.61
N LYS A 439 -32.03 19.02 23.97
CA LYS A 439 -30.55 19.04 23.93
C LYS A 439 -30.01 19.58 25.26
N PRO A 440 -28.90 18.99 25.77
CA PRO A 440 -28.30 19.45 27.02
C PRO A 440 -27.87 20.92 26.96
N SER A 441 -27.86 21.60 28.12
CA SER A 441 -27.59 23.03 28.24
C SER A 441 -26.22 23.46 27.65
N TRP A 442 -25.21 22.58 27.72
CA TRP A 442 -23.88 22.82 27.14
C TRP A 442 -23.86 22.77 25.61
N TYR A 443 -24.93 22.26 24.97
CA TYR A 443 -25.11 22.33 23.53
C TYR A 443 -25.72 23.67 23.14
N SER A 444 -25.01 24.78 23.37
CA SER A 444 -25.45 26.07 22.84
C SER A 444 -25.10 26.16 21.36
N LYS A 445 -26.02 26.80 20.59
CA LYS A 445 -25.78 27.14 19.18
C LYS A 445 -24.67 28.21 19.01
N THR A 446 -23.57 28.10 19.72
CA THR A 446 -22.45 29.01 19.60
C THR A 446 -21.41 28.40 18.68
N ALA A 447 -21.55 28.71 17.43
CA ALA A 447 -20.47 29.15 16.55
C ALA A 447 -20.99 29.31 15.12
N ASN A 448 -22.06 30.08 14.90
CA ASN A 448 -22.16 30.83 13.68
C ASN A 448 -21.36 32.15 13.87
N LYS A 449 -20.04 32.09 13.86
CA LYS A 449 -19.26 33.27 13.51
C LYS A 449 -19.71 33.68 12.11
N LYS A 450 -20.38 34.85 12.02
CA LYS A 450 -20.70 35.51 10.76
C LYS A 450 -19.43 35.65 9.95
N ILE A 451 -19.21 34.76 8.99
CA ILE A 451 -18.39 35.06 7.85
C ILE A 451 -19.33 35.70 6.83
N ASN A 452 -19.29 37.03 6.80
CA ASN A 452 -19.93 37.82 5.74
C ASN A 452 -19.12 37.60 4.47
N ASN A 453 -19.53 36.67 3.65
CA ASN A 453 -19.45 36.55 2.20
C ASN A 453 -19.86 35.14 1.83
N VAL A 454 -21.15 34.90 1.87
CA VAL A 454 -21.73 33.61 1.50
C VAL A 454 -22.12 33.70 0.02
N VAL A 455 -21.38 32.99 -0.84
CA VAL A 455 -21.99 32.40 -2.03
C VAL A 455 -23.10 31.48 -1.50
N LYS A 456 -24.37 31.73 -1.87
CA LYS A 456 -25.51 30.93 -1.42
C LYS A 456 -25.25 29.47 -1.78
N PRO A 457 -25.25 28.51 -0.82
CA PRO A 457 -25.15 27.09 -1.14
C PRO A 457 -26.33 26.70 -2.05
N ASP A 458 -26.05 25.82 -3.01
CA ASP A 458 -27.11 25.15 -3.78
C ASP A 458 -28.02 24.43 -2.78
N ASN A 459 -29.33 24.76 -2.81
CA ASN A 459 -30.33 24.25 -1.85
C ASN A 459 -30.49 22.72 -1.83
N ASN A 460 -29.70 21.99 -2.61
CA ASN A 460 -29.72 20.52 -2.72
C ASN A 460 -28.56 19.82 -1.99
N CYS A 461 -27.56 20.55 -1.46
CA CYS A 461 -26.49 19.94 -0.69
C CYS A 461 -26.96 19.55 0.72
N LYS A 462 -26.58 18.33 1.15
CA LYS A 462 -26.93 17.74 2.44
C LYS A 462 -25.77 17.80 3.45
N TYR A 463 -24.54 17.78 2.98
CA TYR A 463 -23.30 17.74 3.76
C TYR A 463 -22.39 18.89 3.41
N PHE A 464 -21.75 19.48 4.43
CA PHE A 464 -20.91 20.70 4.30
C PHE A 464 -19.61 20.54 5.07
N PRO A 465 -18.64 19.71 4.56
CA PRO A 465 -17.36 19.51 5.24
C PRO A 465 -16.55 20.81 5.28
N ASN A 466 -15.88 21.07 6.41
CA ASN A 466 -14.93 22.14 6.57
C ASN A 466 -13.48 21.66 6.54
N THR A 467 -13.29 20.35 6.62
CA THR A 467 -11.97 19.69 6.62
C THR A 467 -11.99 18.46 5.70
N LYS A 468 -10.83 18.09 5.18
CA LYS A 468 -10.63 16.87 4.38
C LYS A 468 -11.15 15.62 5.13
N LYS A 469 -10.89 15.53 6.43
CA LYS A 469 -11.33 14.41 7.25
C LYS A 469 -12.87 14.29 7.30
N GLU A 470 -13.58 15.40 7.43
CA GLU A 470 -15.04 15.41 7.37
C GLU A 470 -15.52 15.00 5.97
N LEU A 471 -14.88 15.49 4.92
CA LEU A 471 -15.20 15.12 3.54
C LEU A 471 -15.05 13.61 3.33
N ILE A 472 -13.93 13.02 3.74
CA ILE A 472 -13.70 11.56 3.66
C ILE A 472 -14.80 10.79 4.39
N ASN A 473 -15.22 11.23 5.58
CA ASN A 473 -16.28 10.59 6.33
C ASN A 473 -17.63 10.61 5.61
N TYR A 474 -17.97 11.73 4.96
CA TYR A 474 -19.20 11.84 4.18
C TYR A 474 -19.17 10.99 2.92
N ILE A 475 -18.06 10.97 2.22
CA ILE A 475 -17.84 10.11 1.05
C ILE A 475 -18.00 8.65 1.43
N ASN A 476 -17.30 8.20 2.47
CA ASN A 476 -17.38 6.83 2.95
C ASN A 476 -18.81 6.43 3.35
N SER A 477 -19.57 7.35 3.97
CA SER A 477 -20.98 7.13 4.31
C SER A 477 -21.86 6.95 3.06
N CYS A 478 -21.61 7.74 2.01
CA CYS A 478 -22.35 7.63 0.76
C CYS A 478 -22.03 6.31 0.04
N ILE A 479 -20.74 6.01 -0.13
CA ILE A 479 -20.27 4.81 -0.86
C ILE A 479 -20.70 3.52 -0.14
N SER A 480 -20.62 3.47 1.18
CA SER A 480 -21.08 2.32 1.96
C SER A 480 -22.59 2.05 1.80
N SER A 481 -23.36 3.07 1.43
CA SER A 481 -24.78 2.98 1.11
C SER A 481 -25.02 2.68 -0.38
N ASN A 482 -23.98 2.34 -1.14
CA ASN A 482 -24.01 2.24 -2.61
C ASN A 482 -24.48 3.53 -3.31
N ASN A 483 -24.32 4.68 -2.67
CA ASN A 483 -24.64 5.98 -3.26
C ASN A 483 -23.37 6.62 -3.81
N TYR A 484 -23.19 6.53 -5.11
CA TYR A 484 -22.06 7.11 -5.84
C TYR A 484 -22.37 8.51 -6.40
N ASN A 485 -23.56 9.07 -6.11
CA ASN A 485 -23.90 10.46 -6.38
C ASN A 485 -23.49 11.32 -5.15
N LEU A 486 -22.34 11.96 -5.25
CA LEU A 486 -21.77 12.77 -4.17
C LEU A 486 -22.15 14.25 -4.25
N ASN A 487 -23.05 14.63 -5.15
CA ASN A 487 -23.53 16.02 -5.34
C ASN A 487 -24.31 16.57 -4.14
N ILE A 488 -24.57 15.73 -3.14
CA ILE A 488 -25.14 16.12 -1.85
C ILE A 488 -24.09 16.68 -0.88
N ILE A 489 -22.80 16.69 -1.27
CA ILE A 489 -21.69 17.20 -0.47
C ILE A 489 -21.21 18.53 -1.10
N ASP A 490 -21.23 19.61 -0.33
CA ASP A 490 -20.61 20.88 -0.72
C ASP A 490 -19.13 20.88 -0.32
N VAL A 491 -18.26 20.81 -1.31
CA VAL A 491 -16.80 20.76 -1.12
C VAL A 491 -16.10 22.11 -1.25
N SER A 492 -16.87 23.20 -1.40
CA SER A 492 -16.35 24.54 -1.72
C SER A 492 -15.37 25.12 -0.70
N LYS A 493 -15.28 24.56 0.51
CA LYS A 493 -14.35 24.98 1.56
C LYS A 493 -13.09 24.13 1.66
N ILE A 494 -13.00 23.07 0.88
CA ILE A 494 -11.89 22.12 0.95
C ILE A 494 -10.76 22.64 0.07
N THR A 495 -9.56 22.65 0.61
CA THR A 495 -8.33 23.05 -0.09
C THR A 495 -7.41 21.88 -0.39
N ASP A 496 -7.45 20.80 0.40
CA ASP A 496 -6.69 19.59 0.23
C ASP A 496 -7.63 18.41 -0.05
N MET A 497 -7.52 17.82 -1.24
CA MET A 497 -8.27 16.63 -1.67
C MET A 497 -7.33 15.44 -1.96
N SER A 498 -6.09 15.47 -1.45
CA SER A 498 -5.18 14.32 -1.61
C SER A 498 -5.77 13.05 -0.99
N ASP A 499 -5.45 11.88 -1.51
CA ASP A 499 -5.87 10.55 -1.03
C ASP A 499 -7.39 10.34 -0.86
N LEU A 500 -8.25 11.21 -1.44
CA LEU A 500 -9.67 11.31 -1.08
C LEU A 500 -10.48 10.04 -1.40
N PHE A 501 -10.13 9.35 -2.48
CA PHE A 501 -10.75 8.10 -2.93
C PHE A 501 -9.73 6.96 -3.02
N GLU A 502 -8.52 7.15 -2.49
CA GLU A 502 -7.48 6.15 -2.52
C GLU A 502 -7.97 4.82 -1.94
N ASN A 503 -7.74 3.71 -2.65
CA ASN A 503 -8.17 2.36 -2.26
C ASN A 503 -9.68 2.20 -1.97
N ILE A 504 -10.52 3.13 -2.44
CA ILE A 504 -11.99 2.99 -2.31
C ILE A 504 -12.55 2.19 -3.49
N GLU A 505 -13.25 1.10 -3.21
CA GLU A 505 -13.93 0.29 -4.24
C GLU A 505 -15.13 1.05 -4.84
N ILE A 506 -14.89 1.81 -5.91
CA ILE A 506 -15.94 2.44 -6.72
C ILE A 506 -16.30 1.47 -7.83
N LYS A 507 -17.55 0.97 -7.84
CA LYS A 507 -17.95 -0.15 -8.72
C LYS A 507 -17.94 0.19 -10.22
N SER A 508 -18.25 1.44 -10.64
CA SER A 508 -18.18 1.85 -12.05
C SER A 508 -18.23 3.35 -12.29
N GLN A 509 -19.11 4.08 -11.62
CA GLN A 509 -19.37 5.51 -11.88
C GLN A 509 -19.43 6.30 -10.60
N LEU A 510 -18.93 7.54 -10.66
CA LEU A 510 -18.99 8.52 -9.58
C LEU A 510 -19.60 9.80 -10.13
N ASP A 511 -20.61 10.39 -9.46
CA ASP A 511 -21.19 11.67 -9.84
C ASP A 511 -20.77 12.77 -8.84
N VAL A 512 -19.89 13.65 -9.32
CA VAL A 512 -19.36 14.83 -8.61
C VAL A 512 -19.61 16.11 -9.42
N SER A 513 -20.61 16.10 -10.28
CA SER A 513 -20.89 17.16 -11.26
C SER A 513 -21.25 18.51 -10.65
N LYS A 514 -21.58 18.57 -9.35
CA LYS A 514 -21.81 19.81 -8.62
C LYS A 514 -20.67 20.22 -7.68
N TRP A 515 -19.58 19.50 -7.69
CA TRP A 515 -18.45 19.84 -6.83
C TRP A 515 -17.76 21.12 -7.32
N ASN A 516 -17.64 22.10 -6.43
CA ASN A 516 -16.80 23.27 -6.64
C ASN A 516 -15.42 23.03 -6.01
N VAL A 517 -14.43 22.72 -6.85
CA VAL A 517 -13.06 22.42 -6.43
C VAL A 517 -12.11 23.61 -6.61
N SER A 518 -12.64 24.80 -6.88
CA SER A 518 -11.84 25.98 -7.20
C SER A 518 -10.90 26.46 -6.09
N ASN A 519 -11.08 25.99 -4.85
CA ASN A 519 -10.22 26.31 -3.72
C ASN A 519 -9.17 25.24 -3.42
N VAL A 520 -9.12 24.15 -4.22
CA VAL A 520 -8.21 23.03 -3.97
C VAL A 520 -6.83 23.34 -4.52
N ASP A 521 -5.80 23.11 -3.72
CA ASP A 521 -4.39 23.28 -4.07
C ASP A 521 -3.61 21.95 -4.15
N ASP A 522 -4.10 20.87 -3.52
CA ASP A 522 -3.52 19.52 -3.57
C ASP A 522 -4.57 18.45 -3.94
N MET A 523 -4.32 17.72 -5.03
CA MET A 523 -5.12 16.60 -5.51
C MET A 523 -4.28 15.31 -5.66
N SER A 524 -3.13 15.20 -4.98
CA SER A 524 -2.27 14.02 -5.08
C SER A 524 -2.98 12.77 -4.60
N ASN A 525 -2.75 11.62 -5.25
CA ASN A 525 -3.36 10.31 -4.98
C ASN A 525 -4.90 10.30 -4.94
N MET A 526 -5.60 11.36 -5.38
CA MET A 526 -7.05 11.53 -5.13
C MET A 526 -7.88 10.32 -5.56
N PHE A 527 -7.54 9.65 -6.66
CA PHE A 527 -8.19 8.44 -7.18
C PHE A 527 -7.21 7.27 -7.33
N ASN A 528 -6.09 7.28 -6.61
CA ASN A 528 -5.10 6.21 -6.71
C ASN A 528 -5.71 4.84 -6.44
N ASP A 529 -5.38 3.85 -7.31
CA ASP A 529 -5.88 2.46 -7.27
C ASP A 529 -7.42 2.30 -7.31
N CYS A 530 -8.13 3.27 -7.96
CA CYS A 530 -9.55 3.15 -8.28
C CYS A 530 -9.76 2.33 -9.57
N ASP A 531 -9.39 1.05 -9.57
CA ASP A 531 -9.31 0.14 -10.74
C ASP A 531 -10.60 0.05 -11.59
N ASN A 532 -11.76 0.16 -10.95
CA ASN A 532 -13.06 -0.09 -11.59
C ASN A 532 -13.76 1.17 -12.05
N ILE A 533 -13.20 2.36 -11.79
CA ILE A 533 -13.84 3.61 -12.18
C ILE A 533 -13.76 3.82 -13.69
N THR A 534 -14.91 3.94 -14.33
CA THR A 534 -15.01 4.15 -15.78
C THR A 534 -15.46 5.56 -16.13
N VAL A 535 -16.26 6.19 -15.26
CA VAL A 535 -16.81 7.53 -15.46
C VAL A 535 -16.80 8.29 -14.15
N ILE A 536 -16.20 9.48 -14.17
CA ILE A 536 -16.30 10.48 -13.11
C ILE A 536 -17.10 11.65 -13.68
N LYS A 537 -18.43 11.62 -13.52
CA LYS A 537 -19.32 12.61 -14.10
C LYS A 537 -19.11 13.97 -13.45
N GLY A 538 -18.81 14.98 -14.28
CA GLY A 538 -18.58 16.35 -13.88
C GLY A 538 -17.11 16.72 -13.72
N ILE A 539 -16.20 15.75 -13.81
CA ILE A 539 -14.76 16.00 -13.71
C ILE A 539 -14.27 16.94 -14.83
N GLU A 540 -14.89 16.85 -16.00
CA GLU A 540 -14.61 17.70 -17.17
C GLU A 540 -14.84 19.20 -16.92
N ASN A 541 -15.66 19.54 -15.90
CA ASN A 541 -16.03 20.91 -15.55
C ASN A 541 -15.29 21.45 -14.31
N TRP A 542 -14.37 20.69 -13.73
CA TRP A 542 -13.66 21.14 -12.54
C TRP A 542 -12.74 22.31 -12.85
N ASN A 543 -12.85 23.36 -12.03
CA ASN A 543 -11.87 24.44 -12.02
C ASN A 543 -10.67 24.04 -11.15
N VAL A 544 -9.60 23.58 -11.79
CA VAL A 544 -8.36 23.13 -11.13
C VAL A 544 -7.24 24.17 -11.18
N SER A 545 -7.56 25.43 -11.52
CA SER A 545 -6.58 26.50 -11.74
C SER A 545 -5.73 26.84 -10.52
N ASN A 546 -6.15 26.47 -9.31
CA ASN A 546 -5.36 26.68 -8.09
C ASN A 546 -4.52 25.45 -7.69
N VAL A 547 -4.68 24.32 -8.37
CA VAL A 547 -3.97 23.08 -8.01
C VAL A 547 -2.49 23.19 -8.37
N THR A 548 -1.64 22.83 -7.41
CA THR A 548 -0.18 22.85 -7.58
C THR A 548 0.44 21.45 -7.57
N ASN A 549 -0.27 20.44 -7.04
CA ASN A 549 0.17 19.07 -6.89
C ASN A 549 -0.90 18.09 -7.41
N MET A 550 -0.54 17.31 -8.46
CA MET A 550 -1.37 16.26 -9.05
C MET A 550 -0.63 14.90 -9.11
N ASP A 551 0.36 14.70 -8.22
CA ASP A 551 1.11 13.45 -8.18
C ASP A 551 0.19 12.25 -7.95
N SER A 552 0.33 11.20 -8.76
CA SER A 552 -0.41 9.93 -8.64
C SER A 552 -1.96 10.08 -8.67
N MET A 553 -2.52 11.22 -9.14
CA MET A 553 -3.96 11.51 -9.00
C MET A 553 -4.88 10.41 -9.55
N PHE A 554 -4.51 9.74 -10.64
CA PHE A 554 -5.25 8.64 -11.26
C PHE A 554 -4.41 7.36 -11.37
N ALA A 555 -3.31 7.26 -10.62
CA ALA A 555 -2.44 6.10 -10.67
C ALA A 555 -3.25 4.82 -10.41
N GLY A 556 -3.05 3.75 -11.20
CA GLY A 556 -3.78 2.50 -11.05
C GLY A 556 -5.24 2.51 -11.55
N CYS A 557 -5.79 3.61 -12.03
CA CYS A 557 -7.15 3.66 -12.59
C CYS A 557 -7.22 2.96 -13.96
N ILE A 558 -7.25 1.63 -13.98
CA ILE A 558 -7.08 0.80 -15.19
C ILE A 558 -8.10 1.14 -16.31
N LYS A 559 -9.33 1.50 -15.92
CA LYS A 559 -10.46 1.74 -16.85
C LYS A 559 -10.73 3.23 -17.09
N PHE A 560 -9.96 4.12 -16.53
CA PHE A 560 -10.14 5.56 -16.64
C PHE A 560 -9.87 6.07 -18.07
N ASP A 561 -10.80 6.83 -18.64
CA ASP A 561 -10.65 7.55 -19.92
C ASP A 561 -11.60 8.76 -19.99
N CYS A 562 -11.60 9.62 -18.97
CA CYS A 562 -12.42 10.83 -18.97
C CYS A 562 -11.79 11.96 -19.79
N ASP A 563 -12.65 12.88 -20.27
CA ASP A 563 -12.24 14.09 -20.97
C ASP A 563 -11.74 15.14 -19.94
N LEU A 564 -10.51 15.60 -20.10
CA LEU A 564 -9.87 16.58 -19.23
C LEU A 564 -9.61 17.95 -19.93
N SER A 565 -10.27 18.20 -21.06
CA SER A 565 -10.06 19.39 -21.91
C SER A 565 -10.41 20.71 -21.24
N GLY A 566 -11.27 20.68 -20.21
CA GLY A 566 -11.66 21.87 -19.42
C GLY A 566 -10.67 22.28 -18.31
N TRP A 567 -9.59 21.51 -18.11
CA TRP A 567 -8.69 21.75 -17.00
C TRP A 567 -7.62 22.80 -17.32
N ASP A 568 -7.55 23.84 -16.47
CA ASP A 568 -6.44 24.78 -16.42
C ASP A 568 -5.38 24.26 -15.42
N VAL A 569 -4.30 23.69 -15.94
CA VAL A 569 -3.20 23.11 -15.16
C VAL A 569 -1.99 24.03 -15.08
N SER A 570 -2.13 25.29 -15.47
CA SER A 570 -1.02 26.25 -15.59
C SER A 570 -0.26 26.53 -14.28
N ASN A 571 -0.85 26.25 -13.12
CA ASN A 571 -0.19 26.38 -11.82
C ASN A 571 0.43 25.08 -11.28
N VAL A 572 0.24 23.94 -11.95
CA VAL A 572 0.74 22.66 -11.47
C VAL A 572 2.26 22.56 -11.58
N LYS A 573 2.91 22.09 -10.52
CA LYS A 573 4.37 21.95 -10.41
C LYS A 573 4.83 20.51 -10.55
N THR A 574 4.00 19.55 -10.17
CA THR A 574 4.34 18.12 -10.19
C THR A 574 3.16 17.28 -10.63
N MET A 575 3.41 16.35 -11.55
CA MET A 575 2.47 15.40 -12.14
C MET A 575 3.10 13.99 -12.19
N SER A 576 4.02 13.68 -11.25
CA SER A 576 4.65 12.36 -11.26
C SER A 576 3.60 11.26 -11.04
N ASN A 577 3.76 10.12 -11.72
CA ASN A 577 2.84 8.98 -11.65
C ASN A 577 1.36 9.27 -11.99
N MET A 578 0.99 10.46 -12.48
CA MET A 578 -0.42 10.92 -12.54
C MET A 578 -1.35 9.93 -13.23
N PHE A 579 -0.91 9.26 -14.29
CA PHE A 579 -1.68 8.28 -15.05
C PHE A 579 -1.00 6.91 -15.10
N VAL A 580 -0.04 6.63 -14.21
CA VAL A 580 0.64 5.32 -14.22
C VAL A 580 -0.38 4.17 -14.15
N LYS A 581 -0.26 3.16 -15.03
CA LYS A 581 -1.18 2.02 -15.17
C LYS A 581 -2.62 2.36 -15.59
N CYS A 582 -2.89 3.56 -16.08
CA CYS A 582 -4.18 3.89 -16.70
C CYS A 582 -4.27 3.26 -18.11
N ARG A 583 -4.48 1.94 -18.18
CA ARG A 583 -4.36 1.18 -19.43
C ARG A 583 -5.37 1.58 -20.50
N SER A 584 -6.56 2.05 -20.11
CA SER A 584 -7.59 2.52 -21.04
C SER A 584 -7.42 3.97 -21.47
N PHE A 585 -6.56 4.76 -20.82
CA PHE A 585 -6.45 6.19 -21.02
C PHE A 585 -5.89 6.54 -22.42
N THR A 586 -6.64 7.35 -23.17
CA THR A 586 -6.28 7.77 -24.53
C THR A 586 -5.58 9.14 -24.57
N GLY A 587 -5.62 9.90 -23.49
CA GLY A 587 -5.08 11.26 -23.40
C GLY A 587 -6.01 12.34 -23.93
N LYS A 588 -7.33 12.11 -23.92
CA LYS A 588 -8.33 13.05 -24.38
C LYS A 588 -8.35 14.32 -23.53
N GLY A 589 -8.17 15.48 -24.19
CA GLY A 589 -8.21 16.80 -23.57
C GLY A 589 -6.84 17.32 -23.12
N LEU A 590 -5.77 16.53 -23.19
CA LEU A 590 -4.42 16.97 -22.81
C LEU A 590 -3.81 17.99 -23.78
N GLU A 591 -4.34 18.12 -24.97
CA GLU A 591 -3.84 19.05 -26.02
C GLU A 591 -3.97 20.52 -25.62
N ASN A 592 -4.85 20.85 -24.66
CA ASN A 592 -5.09 22.21 -24.18
C ASN A 592 -4.30 22.55 -22.90
N TRP A 593 -3.54 21.60 -22.35
CA TRP A 593 -2.85 21.79 -21.07
C TRP A 593 -1.62 22.67 -21.22
N ASP A 594 -1.54 23.74 -20.41
CA ASP A 594 -0.31 24.50 -20.19
C ASP A 594 0.50 23.86 -19.06
N VAL A 595 1.53 23.10 -19.44
CA VAL A 595 2.43 22.40 -18.51
C VAL A 595 3.74 23.14 -18.30
N SER A 596 3.82 24.42 -18.71
CA SER A 596 5.06 25.22 -18.68
C SER A 596 5.64 25.42 -17.26
N ASN A 597 4.84 25.26 -16.21
CA ASN A 597 5.29 25.34 -14.82
C ASN A 597 5.64 24.00 -14.17
N VAL A 598 5.42 22.88 -14.88
CA VAL A 598 5.69 21.54 -14.35
C VAL A 598 7.20 21.25 -14.34
N THR A 599 7.70 20.77 -13.20
CA THR A 599 9.12 20.39 -13.03
C THR A 599 9.35 18.87 -12.93
N ASN A 600 8.33 18.09 -12.55
CA ASN A 600 8.42 16.64 -12.38
C ASN A 600 7.28 15.91 -13.10
N MET A 601 7.65 15.04 -14.06
CA MET A 601 6.75 14.17 -14.84
C MET A 601 7.23 12.70 -14.81
N GLU A 602 7.90 12.30 -13.71
CA GLU A 602 8.38 10.93 -13.54
C GLU A 602 7.22 9.92 -13.60
N PHE A 603 7.35 8.82 -14.38
CA PHE A 603 6.34 7.78 -14.59
C PHE A 603 4.95 8.28 -15.05
N MET A 604 4.77 9.52 -15.47
CA MET A 604 3.44 10.15 -15.67
C MET A 604 2.48 9.30 -16.51
N PHE A 605 2.94 8.62 -17.55
CA PHE A 605 2.15 7.77 -18.45
C PHE A 605 2.65 6.33 -18.48
N ALA A 606 3.45 5.88 -17.51
CA ALA A 606 3.97 4.53 -17.52
C ALA A 606 2.84 3.48 -17.50
N GLU A 607 2.97 2.42 -18.30
CA GLU A 607 1.97 1.37 -18.47
C GLU A 607 0.57 1.86 -18.97
N CYS A 608 0.51 2.99 -19.68
CA CYS A 608 -0.70 3.46 -20.38
C CYS A 608 -0.78 2.79 -21.76
N ASP A 609 -1.40 1.60 -21.85
CA ASP A 609 -1.39 0.77 -23.05
C ASP A 609 -2.06 1.44 -24.27
N ASN A 610 -3.12 2.24 -24.07
CA ASN A 610 -3.88 2.89 -25.15
C ASN A 610 -3.43 4.33 -25.45
N PHE A 611 -2.46 4.86 -24.74
CA PHE A 611 -1.99 6.23 -24.89
C PHE A 611 -1.11 6.38 -26.15
N GLU A 612 -1.61 7.08 -27.18
CA GLU A 612 -0.86 7.34 -28.43
C GLU A 612 0.09 8.54 -28.33
N GLY A 613 -0.11 9.46 -27.38
CA GLY A 613 0.72 10.63 -27.12
C GLY A 613 0.54 11.81 -28.10
N LYS A 614 -0.41 11.78 -29.03
CA LYS A 614 -0.65 12.89 -29.99
C LYS A 614 -1.06 14.18 -29.32
N SER A 615 -1.80 14.09 -28.22
CA SER A 615 -2.29 15.24 -27.46
C SER A 615 -1.19 16.05 -26.76
N ILE A 616 0.02 15.48 -26.60
CA ILE A 616 1.12 16.11 -25.88
C ILE A 616 2.25 16.63 -26.77
N GLU A 617 2.15 16.49 -28.10
CA GLU A 617 3.22 16.85 -29.05
C GLU A 617 3.69 18.32 -28.93
N ASN A 618 2.78 19.21 -28.56
CA ASN A 618 3.01 20.65 -28.46
C ASN A 618 3.20 21.17 -27.02
N TRP A 619 3.35 20.29 -26.05
CA TRP A 619 3.58 20.73 -24.66
C TRP A 619 4.89 21.50 -24.51
N ASP A 620 4.87 22.60 -23.76
CA ASP A 620 6.08 23.30 -23.32
C ASP A 620 6.65 22.62 -22.07
N VAL A 621 7.63 21.75 -22.27
CA VAL A 621 8.33 21.02 -21.20
C VAL A 621 9.66 21.66 -20.81
N SER A 622 9.87 22.94 -21.15
CA SER A 622 11.16 23.64 -20.99
C SER A 622 11.58 23.82 -19.52
N ASN A 623 10.66 23.67 -18.56
CA ASN A 623 10.93 23.72 -17.13
C ASN A 623 11.03 22.34 -16.46
N VAL A 624 10.78 21.26 -17.20
CA VAL A 624 10.78 19.91 -16.62
C VAL A 624 12.21 19.46 -16.32
N GLU A 625 12.43 19.02 -15.08
CA GLU A 625 13.73 18.54 -14.59
C GLU A 625 13.79 16.99 -14.51
N ASN A 626 12.65 16.32 -14.39
CA ASN A 626 12.57 14.86 -14.27
C ASN A 626 11.49 14.29 -15.19
N ILE A 627 11.92 13.44 -16.16
CA ILE A 627 11.08 12.66 -17.06
C ILE A 627 11.40 11.16 -16.99
N SER A 628 12.02 10.70 -15.90
CA SER A 628 12.38 9.29 -15.74
C SER A 628 11.15 8.40 -15.90
N TYR A 629 11.27 7.36 -16.73
CA TYR A 629 10.22 6.36 -16.96
C TYR A 629 8.87 6.93 -17.44
N MET A 630 8.82 8.19 -17.93
CA MET A 630 7.56 8.89 -18.26
C MET A 630 6.63 8.10 -19.18
N PHE A 631 7.18 7.33 -20.14
CA PHE A 631 6.44 6.51 -21.10
C PHE A 631 6.82 5.03 -20.98
N ASP A 632 7.26 4.58 -19.80
CA ASP A 632 7.64 3.20 -19.58
C ASP A 632 6.48 2.26 -19.93
N TYR A 633 6.72 1.26 -20.78
CA TYR A 633 5.71 0.32 -21.29
C TYR A 633 4.45 0.95 -21.94
N CYS A 634 4.47 2.19 -22.43
CA CYS A 634 3.41 2.74 -23.27
C CYS A 634 3.41 2.06 -24.64
N THR A 635 2.68 0.96 -24.80
CA THR A 635 2.79 0.09 -25.98
C THR A 635 2.23 0.71 -27.28
N SER A 636 1.25 1.64 -27.18
CA SER A 636 0.62 2.36 -28.29
C SER A 636 1.27 3.71 -28.61
N LEU A 637 2.29 4.14 -27.86
CA LEU A 637 2.89 5.46 -28.02
C LEU A 637 3.46 5.65 -29.44
N ASN A 638 2.89 6.61 -30.19
CA ASN A 638 3.27 6.90 -31.58
C ASN A 638 3.07 8.39 -31.91
N CYS A 639 3.83 9.27 -31.28
CA CYS A 639 3.76 10.72 -31.41
C CYS A 639 5.09 11.34 -31.80
N ASN A 640 5.07 12.63 -32.21
CA ASN A 640 6.26 13.39 -32.55
C ASN A 640 6.65 14.36 -31.42
N LEU A 641 7.61 13.99 -30.59
CA LEU A 641 8.11 14.79 -29.47
C LEU A 641 9.39 15.59 -29.82
N ASN A 642 9.72 15.78 -31.11
CA ASN A 642 10.94 16.48 -31.50
C ASN A 642 10.96 17.97 -31.12
N ASN A 643 9.78 18.57 -30.90
CA ASN A 643 9.66 19.98 -30.52
C ASN A 643 9.87 20.21 -29.00
N TRP A 644 9.95 19.17 -28.21
CA TRP A 644 10.14 19.29 -26.77
C TRP A 644 11.52 19.87 -26.45
N ASN A 645 11.54 20.96 -25.68
CA ASN A 645 12.76 21.54 -25.13
C ASN A 645 13.12 20.86 -23.81
N VAL A 646 14.03 19.90 -23.86
CA VAL A 646 14.45 19.09 -22.70
C VAL A 646 15.78 19.58 -22.09
N SER A 647 16.15 20.83 -22.31
CA SER A 647 17.46 21.38 -21.88
C SER A 647 17.64 21.41 -20.35
N LYS A 648 16.55 21.49 -19.57
CA LYS A 648 16.58 21.46 -18.09
C LYS A 648 16.47 20.06 -17.49
N VAL A 649 16.26 19.04 -18.29
CA VAL A 649 16.07 17.68 -17.79
C VAL A 649 17.34 17.13 -17.17
N LYS A 650 17.29 16.82 -15.88
CA LYS A 650 18.37 16.24 -15.06
C LYS A 650 18.22 14.73 -14.87
N LYS A 651 16.96 14.24 -14.72
CA LYS A 651 16.61 12.83 -14.51
C LYS A 651 15.82 12.31 -15.72
N LYS A 652 16.35 11.26 -16.37
CA LYS A 652 15.86 10.78 -17.68
C LYS A 652 16.01 9.27 -17.89
N SER A 653 16.12 8.50 -16.81
CA SER A 653 16.24 7.04 -16.88
C SER A 653 14.97 6.44 -17.49
N GLY A 654 15.12 5.46 -18.39
CA GLY A 654 14.00 4.63 -18.86
C GLY A 654 12.84 5.34 -19.58
N VAL A 655 12.97 6.59 -20.06
CA VAL A 655 11.86 7.40 -20.62
C VAL A 655 10.97 6.64 -21.61
N PHE A 656 11.56 5.82 -22.49
CA PHE A 656 10.86 5.01 -23.49
C PHE A 656 11.15 3.51 -23.31
N GLN A 657 11.38 3.06 -22.11
CA GLN A 657 11.56 1.64 -21.83
C GLN A 657 10.26 0.89 -22.22
N GLY A 658 10.38 -0.29 -22.82
CA GLY A 658 9.22 -1.08 -23.23
C GLY A 658 8.36 -0.52 -24.39
N THR A 659 8.59 0.74 -24.86
CA THR A 659 7.86 1.30 -26.01
C THR A 659 8.37 0.78 -27.34
N LYS A 660 7.48 0.48 -28.29
CA LYS A 660 7.84 -0.01 -29.62
C LYS A 660 8.01 1.16 -30.61
N GLY A 661 9.22 1.36 -31.15
CA GLY A 661 9.43 2.20 -32.33
C GLY A 661 9.68 3.70 -32.12
N ILE A 662 9.35 4.30 -30.99
CA ILE A 662 9.49 5.74 -30.78
C ILE A 662 10.92 6.19 -30.50
N LYS A 663 11.73 5.36 -29.81
CA LYS A 663 13.12 5.67 -29.41
C LYS A 663 14.02 6.18 -30.56
N ASN A 664 13.78 5.69 -31.78
CA ASN A 664 14.56 6.06 -32.97
C ASN A 664 14.00 7.30 -33.70
N LYS A 665 12.81 7.76 -33.36
CA LYS A 665 12.12 8.88 -34.00
C LYS A 665 12.35 10.22 -33.30
N VAL A 666 12.75 10.20 -32.00
CA VAL A 666 12.92 11.40 -31.18
C VAL A 666 14.38 11.84 -31.15
N SER A 667 14.67 13.00 -31.75
CA SER A 667 16.03 13.50 -31.97
C SER A 667 16.80 13.77 -30.67
N TRP A 668 16.16 14.42 -29.69
CA TRP A 668 16.78 14.76 -28.40
C TRP A 668 17.09 13.55 -27.52
N TYR A 669 16.40 12.41 -27.72
CA TYR A 669 16.66 11.19 -26.94
C TYR A 669 18.06 10.62 -27.20
N LYS A 670 18.61 10.82 -28.43
CA LYS A 670 19.97 10.39 -28.77
C LYS A 670 21.04 11.29 -28.14
N THR A 671 20.72 12.55 -27.89
CA THR A 671 21.65 13.52 -27.27
C THR A 671 21.63 13.46 -25.74
N LEU A 672 20.61 12.83 -25.17
CA LEU A 672 20.46 12.65 -23.73
C LEU A 672 21.19 11.39 -23.18
N LYS A 673 21.88 10.60 -24.03
CA LYS A 673 22.63 9.42 -23.59
C LYS A 673 23.92 9.77 -22.86
#